data_3a77e12a5d9b7456dd937ba031261bba
#
_entry.id   3a77e12a5d9b7456dd937ba031261bba
#
_cell.length_a   1.000
_cell.length_b   1.000
_cell.length_c   1.000
_cell.angle_alpha   90.00
_cell.angle_beta   90.00
_cell.angle_gamma   90.00
#
_symmetry.space_group_name_H-M   'P 1'
#
loop_
_entity.id
_entity.type
_entity.pdbx_description
1 polymer ?
#
loop_
_entity_poly.entity_id
_entity_poly.type
_entity_poly.pdbx_seq_one_letter_code
_entity_poly.pdbx_strand_id
1 'polypeptide(L)'
;MSSRPRGNIGLMSSDSHPSAADDTDEICLQVLCLTGEGVTACVPRSISGYELRKLLSEKLAYKPGAKLALHHRNQELILDETLGQQGFTAETAIISCTYVPTNLFAAWCYAFKVSNIGGEFVLEGITTIEGAKDGRYLLHLPRSLATLSFNQRFNRSLAQMTLPSRMQHLSFGYDFNQSLQAVTLPSSLKSLSFGCKFNQTLERVTLPWSLSSLSFGDQFNQSMERVSLPPTLQNLSFGGHFKQHLERVSLPSGLCRLSLADVLDNELEKMYLPPGLQTLIVGDRFDQSLAWVRLPFSLQSLSFGHFFNQSMEWVTLPEGLLSLRFGYSFNQPLERVSLPLMLQTLILGHDFSQSLERTALPPSLQSLSFGRSHKQSQEKMKWPLNLQSLSLGWSFVQNMRTLSLSSSLTSLSFGDEFNQSLEQLDLPSSLFCLHFGSNINQSLDYVTLPSNLRDLHFRGSFNQSLERVTLPNGLQNLSLGDGFDQSLERVILPSNLLSLKFGLSFNQSLERVSLPTSLLDLVCGKNFNRSLNSVILPSSLQHLSFGDMFNQSLEKMTLPPDLLSLSFGTHFNQSLKMVKWPLGLQHLSFDRNLCELIESVALPSSLLTLSCQGSYSWPNNGDSVRRIGFKSMRNL
;
A
#
# COMPACT_ATOMS: atom_id res chain seq x y z
N MET A 1 -20.94 40.24 33.39
CA MET A 1 -20.25 41.53 33.44
C MET A 1 -18.77 41.29 33.50
N SER A 2 -18.12 41.76 32.63
CA SER A 2 -16.84 42.28 32.19
C SER A 2 -15.95 41.19 31.56
N SER A 3 -15.82 41.18 30.32
CA SER A 3 -15.07 41.94 29.30
C SER A 3 -13.68 41.33 29.11
N ARG A 4 -13.57 40.55 27.99
CA ARG A 4 -12.30 40.20 27.34
C ARG A 4 -11.71 41.44 26.63
N PRO A 5 -10.41 41.61 26.53
CA PRO A 5 -9.84 42.43 25.48
C PRO A 5 -9.35 41.55 24.35
N ARG A 6 -9.87 41.82 23.15
CA ARG A 6 -9.26 41.48 21.88
C ARG A 6 -8.10 42.47 21.66
N GLY A 7 -6.89 41.97 21.56
CA GLY A 7 -5.75 42.76 21.09
C GLY A 7 -5.70 42.76 19.56
N ASN A 8 -6.11 43.86 18.98
CA ASN A 8 -5.83 44.21 17.56
C ASN A 8 -4.35 44.52 17.43
N ILE A 9 -3.68 43.86 16.48
CA ILE A 9 -2.37 44.28 16.02
C ILE A 9 -2.57 45.43 15.04
N GLY A 10 -2.34 46.65 15.52
CA GLY A 10 -2.32 47.85 14.72
C GLY A 10 -0.99 47.94 14.00
N LEU A 11 -1.05 48.04 12.67
CA LEU A 11 0.03 48.51 11.82
C LEU A 11 0.24 50.00 12.15
N MET A 12 1.36 50.36 12.75
CA MET A 12 1.85 51.75 12.75
C MET A 12 2.84 51.92 11.58
N SER A 13 2.37 52.64 10.59
CA SER A 13 3.23 53.34 9.64
C SER A 13 3.86 54.55 10.32
N SER A 14 5.17 54.62 10.34
CA SER A 14 5.87 55.91 10.54
C SER A 14 6.90 56.07 9.43
N ASP A 15 6.51 56.89 8.48
CA ASP A 15 7.46 57.55 7.57
C ASP A 15 8.42 58.42 8.38
N SER A 16 9.68 58.12 8.32
CA SER A 16 10.76 59.08 8.46
C SER A 16 12.03 58.44 7.90
N HIS A 17 12.43 58.86 6.74
CA HIS A 17 13.81 58.68 6.28
C HIS A 17 14.80 59.24 7.30
N PRO A 18 15.88 58.53 7.56
CA PRO A 18 17.17 59.16 7.56
C PRO A 18 18.18 58.41 6.67
N SER A 19 19.00 59.24 6.07
CA SER A 19 20.21 58.99 5.33
C SER A 19 21.26 58.22 6.12
N ALA A 20 22.13 57.55 5.36
CA ALA A 20 23.47 57.07 5.66
C ALA A 20 23.58 55.67 6.28
N ALA A 21 24.26 54.84 5.51
CA ALA A 21 24.85 53.58 5.82
C ALA A 21 25.55 53.56 7.17
N ASP A 22 24.98 52.77 8.08
CA ASP A 22 25.75 52.14 9.14
C ASP A 22 25.65 50.62 8.89
N ASP A 23 26.77 50.07 8.44
CA ASP A 23 27.00 48.64 8.21
C ASP A 23 27.11 47.98 9.59
N THR A 24 26.01 47.96 10.34
CA THR A 24 25.97 47.20 11.59
C THR A 24 25.81 45.73 11.22
N ASP A 25 26.85 44.97 11.49
CA ASP A 25 26.94 43.50 11.32
C ASP A 25 25.96 42.76 12.26
N GLU A 26 24.86 43.42 12.67
CA GLU A 26 23.84 42.89 13.57
C GLU A 26 22.53 42.57 12.87
N ILE A 27 21.92 41.45 13.24
CA ILE A 27 20.59 41.05 12.81
C ILE A 27 19.65 41.13 14.01
N CYS A 28 18.54 41.86 13.85
CA CYS A 28 17.48 41.86 14.85
C CYS A 28 16.53 40.68 14.59
N LEU A 29 16.47 39.75 15.53
CA LEU A 29 15.68 38.54 15.47
C LEU A 29 14.43 38.69 16.36
N GLN A 30 13.26 38.45 15.81
CA GLN A 30 12.04 38.27 16.59
C GLN A 30 11.83 36.76 16.83
N VAL A 31 11.96 36.32 18.07
CA VAL A 31 11.82 34.93 18.45
C VAL A 31 10.42 34.74 19.05
N LEU A 32 9.58 33.98 18.37
CA LEU A 32 8.22 33.64 18.81
C LEU A 32 8.20 32.25 19.46
N CYS A 33 7.80 32.18 20.72
CA CYS A 33 7.62 30.94 21.43
C CYS A 33 6.17 30.44 21.34
N LEU A 34 5.95 29.13 21.33
CA LEU A 34 4.63 28.51 21.32
C LEU A 34 3.74 28.90 22.52
N THR A 35 4.34 29.42 23.58
CA THR A 35 3.63 29.93 24.75
C THR A 35 3.02 31.32 24.53
N GLY A 36 3.25 31.95 23.37
CA GLY A 36 2.82 33.31 23.08
C GLY A 36 3.80 34.38 23.57
N GLU A 37 4.87 34.02 24.25
CA GLU A 37 5.94 34.93 24.64
C GLU A 37 6.90 35.14 23.47
N GLY A 38 7.13 36.38 23.08
CA GLY A 38 8.10 36.75 22.05
C GLY A 38 9.29 37.49 22.66
N VAL A 39 10.50 37.18 22.20
CA VAL A 39 11.73 37.89 22.60
C VAL A 39 12.39 38.44 21.35
N THR A 40 12.69 39.75 21.37
CA THR A 40 13.52 40.38 20.35
C THR A 40 14.97 40.38 20.80
N ALA A 41 15.86 39.89 19.95
CA ALA A 41 17.29 39.89 20.20
C ALA A 41 18.03 40.39 18.97
N CYS A 42 18.84 41.45 19.13
CA CYS A 42 19.79 41.89 18.12
C CYS A 42 21.12 41.15 18.37
N VAL A 43 21.61 40.48 17.38
CA VAL A 43 22.78 39.60 17.46
C VAL A 43 23.68 39.80 16.24
N PRO A 44 25.01 39.61 16.38
CA PRO A 44 25.91 39.68 15.23
C PRO A 44 25.57 38.59 14.19
N ARG A 45 25.76 38.91 12.90
CA ARG A 45 25.63 37.92 11.81
C ARG A 45 26.58 36.74 11.95
N SER A 46 27.69 36.94 12.62
CA SER A 46 28.70 35.94 12.90
C SER A 46 28.34 34.99 14.03
N ILE A 47 27.20 35.20 14.73
CA ILE A 47 26.80 34.34 15.82
C ILE A 47 26.46 32.93 15.27
N SER A 48 27.01 31.90 15.91
CA SER A 48 26.66 30.52 15.58
C SER A 48 25.27 30.14 16.09
N GLY A 49 24.63 29.16 15.47
CA GLY A 49 23.35 28.63 15.94
C GLY A 49 23.43 28.12 17.39
N TYR A 50 24.60 27.65 17.84
CA TYR A 50 24.85 27.21 19.22
C TYR A 50 24.85 28.38 20.21
N GLU A 51 25.56 29.46 19.88
CA GLU A 51 25.64 30.67 20.73
C GLU A 51 24.29 31.38 20.81
N LEU A 52 23.57 31.49 19.68
CA LEU A 52 22.22 32.03 19.63
C LEU A 52 21.29 31.23 20.53
N ARG A 53 21.36 29.91 20.45
CA ARG A 53 20.56 29.01 21.29
C ARG A 53 20.86 29.18 22.78
N LYS A 54 22.12 29.38 23.15
CA LYS A 54 22.54 29.63 24.53
C LYS A 54 21.98 30.98 25.02
N LEU A 55 22.11 32.04 24.22
CA LEU A 55 21.63 33.40 24.54
C LEU A 55 20.09 33.42 24.70
N LEU A 56 19.36 32.74 23.84
CA LEU A 56 17.90 32.64 23.93
C LEU A 56 17.45 31.78 25.11
N SER A 57 18.16 30.73 25.46
CA SER A 57 17.86 29.92 26.63
C SER A 57 18.04 30.68 27.95
N GLU A 58 18.97 31.64 27.99
CA GLU A 58 19.16 32.53 29.15
C GLU A 58 18.05 33.60 29.25
N LYS A 59 17.63 34.19 28.10
CA LYS A 59 16.59 35.23 28.05
C LYS A 59 15.17 34.70 28.26
N LEU A 60 14.89 33.45 27.92
CA LEU A 60 13.55 32.86 28.01
C LEU A 60 13.28 32.12 29.33
N ALA A 61 14.04 32.40 30.39
CA ALA A 61 13.89 31.80 31.73
C ALA A 61 13.73 30.26 31.71
N TYR A 62 14.70 29.61 31.14
CA TYR A 62 14.74 28.21 30.82
C TYR A 62 14.56 27.26 32.04
N LYS A 63 13.62 26.30 31.92
CA LYS A 63 13.48 25.25 32.94
C LYS A 63 14.49 24.10 32.69
N PRO A 64 15.17 23.60 33.74
CA PRO A 64 16.11 22.49 33.59
C PRO A 64 15.44 21.25 32.95
N GLY A 65 16.08 20.68 31.93
CA GLY A 65 15.60 19.46 31.28
C GLY A 65 14.82 19.65 29.96
N ALA A 66 14.78 20.85 29.40
CA ALA A 66 14.21 21.12 28.08
C ALA A 66 15.31 21.50 27.05
N LYS A 67 15.12 21.21 25.77
CA LYS A 67 15.98 21.65 24.66
C LYS A 67 15.23 22.68 23.83
N LEU A 68 15.90 23.80 23.52
CA LEU A 68 15.40 24.82 22.62
C LEU A 68 15.80 24.42 21.19
N ALA A 69 14.82 24.17 20.32
CA ALA A 69 15.04 24.01 18.89
C ALA A 69 14.68 25.31 18.18
N LEU A 70 15.61 25.82 17.37
CA LEU A 70 15.46 27.06 16.60
C LEU A 70 15.23 26.71 15.13
N HIS A 71 14.23 27.36 14.50
CA HIS A 71 13.87 27.12 13.11
C HIS A 71 13.71 28.45 12.38
N HIS A 72 14.20 28.50 11.14
CA HIS A 72 13.95 29.60 10.21
C HIS A 72 13.42 29.03 8.88
N ARG A 73 12.29 29.54 8.40
CA ARG A 73 11.63 29.09 7.14
C ARG A 73 11.50 27.55 7.09
N ASN A 74 11.06 26.94 8.20
CA ASN A 74 10.84 25.50 8.36
C ASN A 74 12.11 24.61 8.33
N GLN A 75 13.29 25.19 8.47
CA GLN A 75 14.52 24.44 8.65
C GLN A 75 15.10 24.68 10.05
N GLU A 76 15.54 23.60 10.72
CA GLU A 76 16.25 23.72 11.98
C GLU A 76 17.60 24.42 11.73
N LEU A 77 17.92 25.41 12.57
CA LEU A 77 19.19 26.12 12.47
C LEU A 77 20.38 25.18 12.75
N ILE A 78 21.37 25.23 11.88
CA ILE A 78 22.60 24.46 12.03
C ILE A 78 23.44 25.10 13.15
N LEU A 79 23.74 24.32 14.19
CA LEU A 79 24.33 24.85 15.42
C LEU A 79 25.78 25.36 15.22
N ASP A 80 26.51 24.77 14.29
CA ASP A 80 27.93 25.09 14.05
C ASP A 80 28.14 26.12 12.92
N GLU A 81 27.06 26.57 12.27
CA GLU A 81 27.13 27.60 11.23
C GLU A 81 26.64 28.96 11.75
N THR A 82 27.22 30.06 11.25
CA THR A 82 26.78 31.40 11.58
C THR A 82 25.47 31.75 10.88
N LEU A 83 24.72 32.71 11.42
CA LEU A 83 23.47 33.16 10.82
C LEU A 83 23.69 33.73 9.40
N GLY A 84 24.83 34.36 9.16
CA GLY A 84 25.20 34.83 7.84
C GLY A 84 25.35 33.70 6.83
N GLN A 85 25.97 32.59 7.20
CA GLN A 85 26.13 31.40 6.35
C GLN A 85 24.78 30.71 6.06
N GLN A 86 23.83 30.83 6.97
CA GLN A 86 22.48 30.28 6.82
C GLN A 86 21.52 31.21 6.06
N GLY A 87 22.03 32.30 5.49
CA GLY A 87 21.27 33.20 4.59
C GLY A 87 20.38 34.23 5.29
N PHE A 88 20.66 34.56 6.57
CA PHE A 88 19.96 35.64 7.25
C PHE A 88 20.43 37.02 6.73
N THR A 89 19.45 37.88 6.41
CA THR A 89 19.67 39.27 5.95
C THR A 89 19.25 40.26 7.04
N ALA A 90 19.68 41.54 6.92
CA ALA A 90 19.41 42.59 7.92
C ALA A 90 17.92 42.95 8.10
N GLU A 91 17.04 42.51 7.19
CA GLU A 91 15.58 42.67 7.35
C GLU A 91 15.07 41.57 8.30
N THR A 92 14.33 42.00 9.31
CA THR A 92 13.75 41.24 10.42
C THR A 92 13.50 39.75 10.11
N ALA A 93 14.37 38.88 10.60
CA ALA A 93 14.18 37.45 10.51
C ALA A 93 13.30 36.96 11.69
N ILE A 94 12.17 36.37 11.38
CA ILE A 94 11.33 35.72 12.38
C ILE A 94 11.87 34.30 12.59
N ILE A 95 12.38 34.03 13.79
CA ILE A 95 12.76 32.68 14.22
C ILE A 95 11.63 32.15 15.09
N SER A 96 11.03 31.05 14.72
CA SER A 96 10.12 30.32 15.61
C SER A 96 10.96 29.43 16.52
N CYS A 97 10.76 29.55 17.82
CA CYS A 97 11.32 28.59 18.77
C CYS A 97 10.22 27.70 19.35
N THR A 98 10.45 26.42 19.28
CA THR A 98 9.63 25.44 19.96
C THR A 98 10.27 25.10 21.31
N TYR A 99 9.59 25.50 22.37
CA TYR A 99 9.93 25.07 23.72
C TYR A 99 9.39 23.66 23.93
N VAL A 100 10.28 22.67 23.90
CA VAL A 100 9.88 21.29 24.06
C VAL A 100 10.58 20.73 25.29
N PRO A 101 9.85 20.26 26.29
CA PRO A 101 10.44 19.45 27.36
C PRO A 101 11.11 18.24 26.69
N THR A 102 12.44 18.09 26.85
CA THR A 102 13.23 17.05 26.18
C THR A 102 12.67 15.65 26.33
N ASN A 103 11.94 15.39 27.40
CA ASN A 103 11.31 14.08 27.68
C ASN A 103 9.96 13.89 26.99
N LEU A 104 9.24 14.98 26.66
CA LEU A 104 7.92 14.92 26.04
C LEU A 104 7.96 14.93 24.52
N PHE A 105 8.82 15.73 23.90
CA PHE A 105 8.86 15.83 22.44
C PHE A 105 9.67 14.70 21.76
N ALA A 106 10.81 14.31 22.30
CA ALA A 106 11.52 13.13 21.80
C ALA A 106 10.67 11.87 21.95
N ALA A 107 9.91 11.76 23.06
CA ALA A 107 8.95 10.68 23.25
C ALA A 107 7.72 10.83 22.36
N TRP A 108 7.29 12.05 22.05
CA TRP A 108 6.22 12.35 21.12
C TRP A 108 6.61 12.02 19.67
N CYS A 109 7.77 12.46 19.18
CA CYS A 109 8.30 12.10 17.86
C CYS A 109 8.64 10.60 17.74
N TYR A 110 9.04 9.94 18.84
CA TYR A 110 9.26 8.49 18.90
C TYR A 110 7.96 7.68 18.99
N ALA A 111 6.90 8.29 19.54
CA ALA A 111 5.60 7.66 19.70
C ALA A 111 4.71 7.75 18.46
N PHE A 112 5.01 8.69 17.55
CA PHE A 112 4.15 8.99 16.41
C PHE A 112 4.94 9.01 15.11
N LYS A 113 4.51 8.22 14.12
CA LYS A 113 4.85 8.46 12.72
C LYS A 113 4.01 9.65 12.27
N VAL A 114 4.59 10.84 12.25
CA VAL A 114 3.91 12.04 11.77
C VAL A 114 4.08 12.10 10.27
N SER A 115 3.02 11.79 9.52
CA SER A 115 2.96 12.00 8.09
C SER A 115 2.27 13.35 7.80
N ASN A 116 2.93 14.22 7.02
CA ASN A 116 2.53 15.56 6.63
C ASN A 116 2.64 16.65 7.72
N ILE A 117 3.84 17.20 7.86
CA ILE A 117 4.06 18.50 8.50
C ILE A 117 4.04 19.54 7.35
N GLY A 118 2.87 20.09 7.05
CA GLY A 118 2.76 21.32 6.26
C GLY A 118 3.22 22.50 7.12
N GLY A 119 4.20 23.25 6.62
CA GLY A 119 4.94 24.33 7.21
C GLY A 119 4.17 25.24 8.18
N GLU A 120 4.53 25.13 9.37
CA GLU A 120 4.51 25.90 10.62
C GLU A 120 4.37 24.93 11.76
N PHE A 121 5.37 24.90 12.64
CA PHE A 121 5.36 24.05 13.84
C PHE A 121 4.37 24.63 14.89
N VAL A 122 3.11 24.58 14.55
CA VAL A 122 2.04 24.70 15.51
C VAL A 122 1.41 23.30 15.59
N LEU A 123 1.27 22.74 16.79
CA LEU A 123 0.48 21.51 17.01
C LEU A 123 -0.91 21.59 16.32
N GLU A 124 -1.37 22.79 15.99
CA GLU A 124 -2.62 23.08 15.26
C GLU A 124 -2.60 22.65 13.78
N GLY A 125 -1.45 22.37 13.17
CA GLY A 125 -1.35 21.92 11.76
C GLY A 125 -1.36 20.39 11.59
N ILE A 126 -1.22 19.61 12.67
CA ILE A 126 -1.18 18.15 12.60
C ILE A 126 -2.59 17.61 12.42
N THR A 127 -2.85 17.00 11.27
CA THR A 127 -4.15 16.39 10.92
C THR A 127 -4.17 14.87 11.07
N THR A 128 -3.00 14.21 11.07
CA THR A 128 -2.90 12.75 11.11
C THR A 128 -1.80 12.30 12.05
N ILE A 129 -2.12 11.34 12.92
CA ILE A 129 -1.19 10.64 13.80
C ILE A 129 -1.35 9.14 13.57
N GLU A 130 -0.26 8.46 13.19
CA GLU A 130 -0.24 7.02 12.97
C GLU A 130 0.71 6.32 13.93
N GLY A 131 0.29 5.14 14.41
CA GLY A 131 1.13 4.26 15.22
C GLY A 131 1.42 4.77 16.63
N ALA A 132 0.48 5.50 17.24
CA ALA A 132 0.59 6.01 18.61
C ALA A 132 0.90 4.90 19.62
N LYS A 133 2.07 4.99 20.31
CA LYS A 133 2.59 3.91 21.16
C LYS A 133 2.28 4.04 22.64
N ASP A 134 2.20 5.26 23.18
CA ASP A 134 2.05 5.49 24.63
C ASP A 134 0.96 6.50 24.95
N GLY A 135 -0.03 6.10 25.76
CA GLY A 135 -1.16 6.92 26.15
C GLY A 135 -0.82 8.09 27.08
N ARG A 136 0.37 8.12 27.72
CA ARG A 136 0.75 9.19 28.65
C ARG A 136 0.90 10.56 27.98
N TYR A 137 1.20 10.58 26.68
CA TYR A 137 1.41 11.80 25.89
C TYR A 137 0.16 12.24 25.12
N LEU A 138 -0.91 11.45 25.20
CA LEU A 138 -2.16 11.69 24.48
C LEU A 138 -3.11 12.64 25.21
N LEU A 139 -2.72 13.16 26.38
CA LEU A 139 -3.53 14.11 27.15
C LEU A 139 -3.76 15.44 26.42
N HIS A 140 -2.92 15.77 25.43
CA HIS A 140 -2.97 17.01 24.67
C HIS A 140 -2.90 16.77 23.18
N LEU A 141 -3.96 16.19 22.61
CA LEU A 141 -4.05 15.99 21.16
C LEU A 141 -4.30 17.34 20.44
N PRO A 142 -3.70 17.56 19.27
CA PRO A 142 -3.93 18.77 18.46
C PRO A 142 -5.42 18.94 18.13
N ARG A 143 -5.95 20.17 18.21
CA ARG A 143 -7.36 20.46 17.87
C ARG A 143 -7.67 20.23 16.39
N SER A 144 -6.64 20.32 15.52
CA SER A 144 -6.70 20.07 14.08
C SER A 144 -6.72 18.58 13.72
N LEU A 145 -6.48 17.67 14.68
CA LEU A 145 -6.34 16.25 14.42
C LEU A 145 -7.64 15.65 13.88
N ALA A 146 -7.56 15.15 12.66
CA ALA A 146 -8.66 14.46 11.96
C ALA A 146 -8.54 12.93 12.02
N THR A 147 -7.32 12.40 12.07
CA THR A 147 -7.06 10.96 12.06
C THR A 147 -6.11 10.56 13.19
N LEU A 148 -6.53 9.60 14.00
CA LEU A 148 -5.71 8.98 15.03
C LEU A 148 -5.71 7.47 14.88
N SER A 149 -4.53 6.91 14.69
CA SER A 149 -4.31 5.46 14.62
C SER A 149 -3.32 5.03 15.70
N PHE A 150 -3.73 4.09 16.53
CA PHE A 150 -2.87 3.50 17.54
C PHE A 150 -2.05 2.34 16.99
N ASN A 151 -0.86 2.14 17.55
CA ASN A 151 -0.03 1.02 17.16
C ASN A 151 -0.62 -0.34 17.62
N GLN A 152 -0.05 -1.42 17.11
CA GLN A 152 -0.53 -2.77 17.39
C GLN A 152 -0.55 -3.16 18.87
N ARG A 153 0.37 -2.61 19.70
CA ARG A 153 0.54 -2.96 21.12
C ARG A 153 -0.16 -2.00 22.10
N PHE A 154 -0.83 -0.97 21.58
CA PHE A 154 -1.53 -0.01 22.44
C PHE A 154 -2.72 -0.68 23.13
N ASN A 155 -2.73 -0.67 24.47
CA ASN A 155 -3.82 -1.20 25.28
C ASN A 155 -4.01 -0.40 26.58
N ARG A 156 -4.20 0.92 26.47
CA ARG A 156 -4.46 1.80 27.63
C ARG A 156 -5.84 2.43 27.54
N SER A 157 -6.44 2.68 28.70
CA SER A 157 -7.72 3.38 28.79
C SER A 157 -7.63 4.80 28.26
N LEU A 158 -8.64 5.22 27.49
CA LEU A 158 -8.81 6.58 26.99
C LEU A 158 -9.70 7.44 27.90
N ALA A 159 -10.14 6.94 29.08
CA ALA A 159 -11.11 7.62 29.93
C ALA A 159 -10.67 9.02 30.42
N GLN A 160 -9.35 9.29 30.43
CA GLN A 160 -8.79 10.59 30.81
C GLN A 160 -8.41 11.46 29.61
N MET A 161 -8.68 10.98 28.39
CA MET A 161 -8.31 11.68 27.17
C MET A 161 -9.48 12.48 26.61
N THR A 162 -9.18 13.71 26.17
CA THR A 162 -10.14 14.51 25.41
C THR A 162 -9.82 14.35 23.92
N LEU A 163 -10.71 13.66 23.20
CA LEU A 163 -10.58 13.52 21.76
C LEU A 163 -10.96 14.84 21.05
N PRO A 164 -10.17 15.29 20.06
CA PRO A 164 -10.45 16.55 19.35
C PRO A 164 -11.80 16.54 18.63
N SER A 165 -12.54 17.63 18.70
CA SER A 165 -13.89 17.76 18.12
C SER A 165 -13.93 17.66 16.58
N ARG A 166 -12.80 17.80 15.88
CA ARG A 166 -12.67 17.66 14.42
C ARG A 166 -12.22 16.26 13.97
N MET A 167 -12.04 15.33 14.90
CA MET A 167 -11.58 13.99 14.58
C MET A 167 -12.61 13.23 13.74
N GLN A 168 -12.17 12.70 12.61
CA GLN A 168 -13.00 11.95 11.65
C GLN A 168 -12.71 10.45 11.68
N HIS A 169 -11.47 10.05 11.98
CA HIS A 169 -11.05 8.66 11.93
C HIS A 169 -10.30 8.28 13.21
N LEU A 170 -10.78 7.22 13.85
CA LEU A 170 -10.16 6.64 15.05
C LEU A 170 -9.97 5.15 14.85
N SER A 171 -8.73 4.68 14.89
CA SER A 171 -8.41 3.26 14.74
C SER A 171 -7.50 2.76 15.85
N PHE A 172 -7.81 1.56 16.33
CA PHE A 172 -7.07 0.89 17.39
C PHE A 172 -6.24 -0.27 16.83
N GLY A 173 -5.06 -0.47 17.41
CA GLY A 173 -4.17 -1.56 17.04
C GLY A 173 -4.61 -2.92 17.60
N TYR A 174 -3.85 -3.95 17.29
CA TYR A 174 -4.15 -5.37 17.54
C TYR A 174 -4.51 -5.67 19.01
N ASP A 175 -3.75 -5.14 19.98
CA ASP A 175 -3.85 -5.50 21.40
C ASP A 175 -4.91 -4.70 22.18
N PHE A 176 -5.55 -3.68 21.57
CA PHE A 176 -6.48 -2.80 22.30
C PHE A 176 -7.71 -3.55 22.78
N ASN A 177 -7.94 -3.54 24.10
CA ASN A 177 -9.11 -4.16 24.74
C ASN A 177 -9.56 -3.38 25.98
N GLN A 178 -9.69 -2.05 25.86
CA GLN A 178 -10.16 -1.19 26.96
C GLN A 178 -11.58 -0.70 26.69
N SER A 179 -12.35 -0.52 27.78
CA SER A 179 -13.70 0.00 27.70
C SER A 179 -13.73 1.45 27.21
N LEU A 180 -14.69 1.78 26.34
CA LEU A 180 -14.99 3.13 25.87
C LEU A 180 -16.16 3.79 26.61
N GLN A 181 -16.76 3.17 27.65
CA GLN A 181 -17.94 3.70 28.34
C GLN A 181 -17.72 5.09 28.96
N ALA A 182 -16.49 5.40 29.40
CA ALA A 182 -16.12 6.69 29.95
C ALA A 182 -15.49 7.64 28.91
N VAL A 183 -15.53 7.29 27.61
CA VAL A 183 -14.92 8.07 26.52
C VAL A 183 -16.00 8.78 25.72
N THR A 184 -15.91 10.10 25.63
CA THR A 184 -16.77 10.88 24.75
C THR A 184 -16.20 10.87 23.34
N LEU A 185 -16.89 10.18 22.42
CA LEU A 185 -16.51 10.15 21.01
C LEU A 185 -16.91 11.47 20.33
N PRO A 186 -16.04 12.07 19.48
CA PRO A 186 -16.35 13.32 18.80
C PRO A 186 -17.55 13.20 17.86
N SER A 187 -18.40 14.24 17.85
CA SER A 187 -19.58 14.28 16.94
C SER A 187 -19.22 14.30 15.44
N SER A 188 -17.98 14.60 15.09
CA SER A 188 -17.46 14.58 13.71
C SER A 188 -16.91 13.23 13.26
N LEU A 189 -16.88 12.21 14.16
CA LEU A 189 -16.24 10.93 13.88
C LEU A 189 -17.01 10.14 12.80
N LYS A 190 -16.33 9.85 11.69
CA LYS A 190 -16.86 9.11 10.53
C LYS A 190 -16.50 7.62 10.55
N SER A 191 -15.34 7.29 11.10
CA SER A 191 -14.86 5.92 11.11
C SER A 191 -14.28 5.55 12.47
N LEU A 192 -14.73 4.39 12.98
CA LEU A 192 -14.25 3.79 14.22
C LEU A 192 -13.87 2.33 13.94
N SER A 193 -12.58 1.99 14.12
CA SER A 193 -12.05 0.67 13.84
C SER A 193 -11.33 0.10 15.05
N PHE A 194 -11.67 -1.13 15.42
CA PHE A 194 -11.06 -1.86 16.52
C PHE A 194 -10.13 -2.96 16.02
N GLY A 195 -9.03 -3.16 16.73
CA GLY A 195 -8.08 -4.23 16.47
C GLY A 195 -8.57 -5.61 16.95
N CYS A 196 -7.75 -6.62 16.69
CA CYS A 196 -8.11 -8.04 16.85
C CYS A 196 -8.60 -8.39 18.25
N LYS A 197 -7.96 -7.89 19.31
CA LYS A 197 -8.27 -8.29 20.70
C LYS A 197 -9.43 -7.55 21.37
N PHE A 198 -10.01 -6.55 20.69
CA PHE A 198 -11.09 -5.78 21.29
C PHE A 198 -12.32 -6.65 21.53
N ASN A 199 -12.74 -6.75 22.81
CA ASN A 199 -13.91 -7.52 23.23
C ASN A 199 -14.64 -6.84 24.41
N GLN A 200 -14.86 -5.52 24.34
CA GLN A 200 -15.59 -4.75 25.35
C GLN A 200 -16.98 -4.39 24.84
N THR A 201 -17.97 -4.35 25.76
CA THR A 201 -19.33 -3.95 25.41
C THR A 201 -19.42 -2.49 24.98
N LEU A 202 -20.27 -2.21 24.01
CA LEU A 202 -20.64 -0.87 23.55
C LEU A 202 -22.03 -0.42 24.03
N GLU A 203 -22.75 -1.17 24.88
CA GLU A 203 -24.12 -0.87 25.30
C GLU A 203 -24.29 0.54 25.90
N ARG A 204 -23.26 1.07 26.57
CA ARG A 204 -23.27 2.40 27.20
C ARG A 204 -22.41 3.42 26.45
N VAL A 205 -21.93 3.08 25.26
CA VAL A 205 -21.13 3.97 24.43
C VAL A 205 -22.07 4.69 23.45
N THR A 206 -22.07 6.02 23.51
CA THR A 206 -22.83 6.83 22.55
C THR A 206 -22.03 6.92 21.25
N LEU A 207 -22.47 6.20 20.22
CA LEU A 207 -21.90 6.29 18.89
C LEU A 207 -22.38 7.59 18.22
N PRO A 208 -21.46 8.41 17.63
CA PRO A 208 -21.85 9.68 17.04
C PRO A 208 -22.68 9.51 15.76
N TRP A 209 -23.62 10.43 15.54
CA TRP A 209 -24.54 10.43 14.38
C TRP A 209 -23.82 10.58 13.02
N SER A 210 -22.59 11.10 13.00
CA SER A 210 -21.77 11.21 11.79
C SER A 210 -21.06 9.91 11.42
N LEU A 211 -21.12 8.87 12.27
CA LEU A 211 -20.38 7.63 12.06
C LEU A 211 -20.94 6.87 10.85
N SER A 212 -20.11 6.72 9.83
CA SER A 212 -20.43 6.01 8.60
C SER A 212 -19.78 4.63 8.49
N SER A 213 -18.74 4.36 9.30
CA SER A 213 -18.03 3.08 9.28
C SER A 213 -17.69 2.61 10.69
N LEU A 214 -18.07 1.38 11.02
CA LEU A 214 -17.76 0.71 12.28
C LEU A 214 -17.22 -0.68 11.99
N SER A 215 -16.00 -0.97 12.44
CA SER A 215 -15.37 -2.27 12.22
C SER A 215 -14.80 -2.85 13.51
N PHE A 216 -15.04 -4.12 13.70
CA PHE A 216 -14.54 -4.91 14.82
C PHE A 216 -13.50 -5.93 14.38
N GLY A 217 -12.50 -6.16 15.21
CA GLY A 217 -11.50 -7.21 15.01
C GLY A 217 -11.99 -8.59 15.44
N ASP A 218 -11.12 -9.59 15.27
CA ASP A 218 -11.50 -11.01 15.32
C ASP A 218 -12.11 -11.47 16.65
N GLN A 219 -11.63 -10.95 17.79
CA GLN A 219 -12.06 -11.43 19.10
C GLN A 219 -13.33 -10.75 19.64
N PHE A 220 -13.89 -9.79 18.90
CA PHE A 220 -15.12 -9.13 19.35
C PHE A 220 -16.30 -10.11 19.38
N ASN A 221 -16.88 -10.31 20.57
CA ASN A 221 -18.01 -11.22 20.78
C ASN A 221 -18.98 -10.68 21.87
N GLN A 222 -19.30 -9.37 21.82
CA GLN A 222 -20.25 -8.77 22.75
C GLN A 222 -21.59 -8.54 22.07
N SER A 223 -22.69 -8.64 22.84
CA SER A 223 -24.02 -8.39 22.31
C SER A 223 -24.17 -6.98 21.74
N MET A 224 -24.83 -6.90 20.60
CA MET A 224 -25.19 -5.64 19.94
C MET A 224 -26.68 -5.26 20.11
N GLU A 225 -27.50 -6.08 20.81
CA GLU A 225 -28.95 -5.87 20.94
C GLU A 225 -29.30 -4.51 21.54
N ARG A 226 -28.48 -4.02 22.50
CA ARG A 226 -28.70 -2.73 23.18
C ARG A 226 -27.82 -1.61 22.67
N VAL A 227 -27.09 -1.84 21.57
CA VAL A 227 -26.23 -0.82 20.97
C VAL A 227 -27.04 -0.03 19.94
N SER A 228 -27.16 1.28 20.15
CA SER A 228 -27.82 2.16 19.19
C SER A 228 -26.88 2.46 18.04
N LEU A 229 -27.08 1.83 16.89
CA LEU A 229 -26.32 2.10 15.66
C LEU A 229 -26.85 3.38 15.01
N PRO A 230 -25.97 4.33 14.62
CA PRO A 230 -26.42 5.57 13.99
C PRO A 230 -27.01 5.33 12.60
N PRO A 231 -28.05 6.07 12.20
CA PRO A 231 -28.75 5.90 10.92
C PRO A 231 -27.86 6.21 9.70
N THR A 232 -26.79 6.95 9.90
CA THR A 232 -25.78 7.29 8.88
C THR A 232 -24.74 6.18 8.64
N LEU A 233 -24.80 5.09 9.41
CA LEU A 233 -23.85 4.00 9.28
C LEU A 233 -24.03 3.28 7.93
N GLN A 234 -22.98 3.32 7.13
CA GLN A 234 -22.94 2.71 5.79
C GLN A 234 -22.16 1.39 5.78
N ASN A 235 -21.16 1.25 6.63
CA ASN A 235 -20.30 0.07 6.67
C ASN A 235 -20.25 -0.49 8.10
N LEU A 236 -20.59 -1.77 8.24
CA LEU A 236 -20.49 -2.51 9.49
C LEU A 236 -19.78 -3.84 9.23
N SER A 237 -18.71 -4.10 9.99
CA SER A 237 -17.98 -5.36 9.88
C SER A 237 -17.67 -5.97 11.23
N PHE A 238 -17.87 -7.27 11.34
CA PHE A 238 -17.52 -8.11 12.48
C PHE A 238 -16.38 -9.04 12.13
N GLY A 239 -15.51 -9.33 13.10
CA GLY A 239 -14.41 -10.28 12.96
C GLY A 239 -14.80 -11.73 13.27
N GLY A 240 -13.88 -12.65 13.04
CA GLY A 240 -14.14 -14.08 12.96
C GLY A 240 -14.74 -14.78 14.19
N HIS A 241 -14.60 -14.24 15.40
CA HIS A 241 -15.13 -14.87 16.61
C HIS A 241 -16.50 -14.33 17.07
N PHE A 242 -17.12 -13.46 16.30
CA PHE A 242 -18.43 -12.91 16.67
C PHE A 242 -19.52 -13.98 16.52
N LYS A 243 -20.16 -14.35 17.65
CA LYS A 243 -21.18 -15.40 17.75
C LYS A 243 -22.50 -14.90 18.35
N GLN A 244 -22.64 -13.58 18.47
CA GLN A 244 -23.84 -13.01 19.08
C GLN A 244 -24.97 -12.88 18.08
N HIS A 245 -26.21 -13.03 18.56
CA HIS A 245 -27.41 -12.95 17.76
C HIS A 245 -27.63 -11.56 17.19
N LEU A 246 -27.81 -11.46 15.87
CA LEU A 246 -28.11 -10.21 15.16
C LEU A 246 -29.60 -10.10 14.78
N GLU A 247 -30.42 -11.11 15.02
CA GLU A 247 -31.85 -11.11 14.73
C GLU A 247 -32.62 -9.97 15.44
N ARG A 248 -32.14 -9.56 16.62
CA ARG A 248 -32.73 -8.46 17.42
C ARG A 248 -32.00 -7.14 17.27
N VAL A 249 -30.97 -7.09 16.45
CA VAL A 249 -30.22 -5.85 16.19
C VAL A 249 -30.88 -5.08 15.07
N SER A 250 -31.28 -3.84 15.37
CA SER A 250 -31.83 -2.94 14.35
C SER A 250 -30.69 -2.39 13.48
N LEU A 251 -30.48 -3.02 12.32
CA LEU A 251 -29.52 -2.54 11.35
C LEU A 251 -30.06 -1.28 10.66
N PRO A 252 -29.24 -0.20 10.52
CA PRO A 252 -29.68 1.03 9.87
C PRO A 252 -30.09 0.82 8.41
N SER A 253 -31.16 1.49 7.97
CA SER A 253 -31.63 1.42 6.58
C SER A 253 -30.63 1.94 5.54
N GLY A 254 -29.73 2.84 5.96
CA GLY A 254 -28.62 3.38 5.17
C GLY A 254 -27.40 2.47 5.04
N LEU A 255 -27.44 1.27 5.65
CA LEU A 255 -26.31 0.36 5.61
C LEU A 255 -26.10 -0.19 4.18
N CYS A 256 -24.93 0.11 3.60
CA CYS A 256 -24.56 -0.29 2.25
C CYS A 256 -23.68 -1.56 2.23
N ARG A 257 -22.84 -1.72 3.24
CA ARG A 257 -21.89 -2.86 3.35
C ARG A 257 -22.01 -3.52 4.71
N LEU A 258 -22.24 -4.82 4.70
CA LEU A 258 -22.25 -5.67 5.89
C LEU A 258 -21.27 -6.82 5.69
N SER A 259 -20.30 -6.93 6.62
CA SER A 259 -19.40 -8.07 6.71
C SER A 259 -19.69 -8.82 7.99
N LEU A 260 -20.14 -10.04 7.86
CA LEU A 260 -20.50 -10.91 8.96
C LEU A 260 -19.31 -11.75 9.39
N ALA A 261 -19.35 -12.18 10.64
CA ALA A 261 -18.33 -13.03 11.25
C ALA A 261 -18.32 -14.47 10.70
N ASP A 262 -17.29 -15.22 11.09
CA ASP A 262 -17.06 -16.60 10.65
C ASP A 262 -18.13 -17.60 11.12
N VAL A 263 -18.82 -17.30 12.20
CA VAL A 263 -19.73 -18.25 12.85
C VAL A 263 -21.07 -17.58 13.15
N LEU A 264 -21.95 -17.60 12.17
CA LEU A 264 -23.38 -17.34 12.37
C LEU A 264 -24.11 -18.68 12.32
N ASP A 265 -24.37 -19.27 13.49
CA ASP A 265 -25.17 -20.49 13.58
C ASP A 265 -26.65 -20.15 13.31
N ASN A 266 -27.17 -20.50 12.12
CA ASN A 266 -28.58 -20.46 11.71
C ASN A 266 -29.29 -19.07 11.77
N GLU A 267 -28.59 -17.96 11.69
CA GLU A 267 -29.18 -16.65 11.99
C GLU A 267 -29.43 -15.77 10.77
N LEU A 268 -28.76 -16.00 9.66
CA LEU A 268 -28.94 -15.16 8.46
C LEU A 268 -30.39 -15.25 7.92
N GLU A 269 -31.04 -16.40 8.08
CA GLU A 269 -32.45 -16.60 7.73
C GLU A 269 -33.40 -15.75 8.57
N LYS A 270 -33.07 -15.53 9.85
CA LYS A 270 -33.87 -14.76 10.80
C LYS A 270 -33.54 -13.26 10.79
N MET A 271 -32.44 -12.90 10.17
CA MET A 271 -31.96 -11.51 10.11
C MET A 271 -32.77 -10.70 9.10
N TYR A 272 -33.14 -9.49 9.52
CA TYR A 272 -33.65 -8.50 8.58
C TYR A 272 -32.49 -7.74 7.94
N LEU A 273 -32.15 -8.09 6.70
CA LEU A 273 -31.14 -7.37 5.94
C LEU A 273 -31.73 -6.04 5.42
N PRO A 274 -31.01 -4.91 5.62
CA PRO A 274 -31.52 -3.60 5.19
C PRO A 274 -31.76 -3.54 3.68
N PRO A 275 -32.84 -2.88 3.23
CA PRO A 275 -33.20 -2.82 1.82
C PRO A 275 -32.21 -2.03 0.96
N GLY A 276 -31.34 -1.20 1.56
CA GLY A 276 -30.26 -0.46 0.90
C GLY A 276 -28.94 -1.20 0.81
N LEU A 277 -28.86 -2.44 1.30
CA LEU A 277 -27.60 -3.19 1.36
C LEU A 277 -27.09 -3.56 -0.05
N GLN A 278 -25.89 -3.10 -0.37
CA GLN A 278 -25.24 -3.31 -1.67
C GLN A 278 -24.18 -4.43 -1.62
N THR A 279 -23.51 -4.61 -0.49
CA THR A 279 -22.45 -5.62 -0.33
C THR A 279 -22.70 -6.45 0.91
N LEU A 280 -22.78 -7.76 0.74
CA LEU A 280 -22.84 -8.74 1.82
C LEU A 280 -21.62 -9.66 1.73
N ILE A 281 -20.82 -9.68 2.78
CA ILE A 281 -19.69 -10.59 2.94
C ILE A 281 -20.03 -11.51 4.10
N VAL A 282 -20.04 -12.80 3.83
CA VAL A 282 -20.29 -13.83 4.84
C VAL A 282 -18.94 -14.42 5.27
N GLY A 283 -18.77 -14.62 6.56
CA GLY A 283 -17.49 -14.99 7.14
C GLY A 283 -16.98 -16.38 6.76
N ASP A 284 -15.72 -16.65 7.09
CA ASP A 284 -15.00 -17.84 6.58
C ASP A 284 -15.63 -19.18 6.99
N ARG A 285 -16.20 -19.26 8.19
CA ARG A 285 -16.79 -20.52 8.70
C ARG A 285 -18.28 -20.67 8.45
N PHE A 286 -18.89 -19.71 7.79
CA PHE A 286 -20.30 -19.82 7.45
C PHE A 286 -20.53 -20.93 6.41
N ASP A 287 -21.30 -21.96 6.80
CA ASP A 287 -21.71 -23.07 5.94
C ASP A 287 -23.19 -23.42 6.14
N GLN A 288 -24.06 -22.40 6.05
CA GLN A 288 -25.52 -22.56 6.20
C GLN A 288 -26.22 -22.35 4.88
N SER A 289 -27.35 -23.05 4.69
CA SER A 289 -28.20 -22.87 3.51
C SER A 289 -28.77 -21.45 3.46
N LEU A 290 -28.80 -20.86 2.27
CA LEU A 290 -29.46 -19.59 2.00
C LEU A 290 -30.87 -19.74 1.39
N ALA A 291 -31.41 -20.95 1.31
CA ALA A 291 -32.69 -21.22 0.65
C ALA A 291 -33.86 -20.35 1.17
N TRP A 292 -33.81 -19.97 2.44
CA TRP A 292 -34.84 -19.17 3.11
C TRP A 292 -34.41 -17.74 3.41
N VAL A 293 -33.20 -17.36 3.03
CA VAL A 293 -32.67 -16.00 3.25
C VAL A 293 -33.24 -15.04 2.20
N ARG A 294 -33.85 -13.96 2.66
CA ARG A 294 -34.33 -12.88 1.77
C ARG A 294 -33.23 -11.89 1.51
N LEU A 295 -32.51 -12.09 0.42
CA LEU A 295 -31.48 -11.15 -0.02
C LEU A 295 -32.15 -9.86 -0.57
N PRO A 296 -31.68 -8.65 -0.16
CA PRO A 296 -32.28 -7.41 -0.64
C PRO A 296 -32.03 -7.19 -2.14
N PHE A 297 -33.00 -6.60 -2.82
CA PHE A 297 -32.94 -6.35 -4.27
C PHE A 297 -31.81 -5.38 -4.67
N SER A 298 -31.35 -4.53 -3.74
CA SER A 298 -30.23 -3.60 -3.92
C SER A 298 -28.86 -4.26 -3.91
N LEU A 299 -28.78 -5.56 -3.57
CA LEU A 299 -27.51 -6.25 -3.40
C LEU A 299 -26.78 -6.39 -4.74
N GLN A 300 -25.58 -5.82 -4.80
CA GLN A 300 -24.72 -5.83 -5.97
C GLN A 300 -23.55 -6.81 -5.83
N SER A 301 -23.12 -7.11 -4.61
CA SER A 301 -21.99 -7.99 -4.33
C SER A 301 -22.31 -8.95 -3.20
N LEU A 302 -22.18 -10.24 -3.47
CA LEU A 302 -22.30 -11.33 -2.50
C LEU A 302 -21.02 -12.13 -2.49
N SER A 303 -20.38 -12.22 -1.32
CA SER A 303 -19.13 -12.96 -1.15
C SER A 303 -19.25 -13.93 0.02
N PHE A 304 -18.90 -15.18 -0.24
CA PHE A 304 -18.85 -16.24 0.75
C PHE A 304 -17.43 -16.47 1.24
N GLY A 305 -17.33 -16.84 2.50
CA GLY A 305 -16.08 -17.19 3.13
C GLY A 305 -15.58 -18.61 2.81
N HIS A 306 -14.53 -19.02 3.49
CA HIS A 306 -13.68 -20.15 3.15
C HIS A 306 -14.41 -21.50 3.07
N PHE A 307 -15.28 -21.79 4.07
CA PHE A 307 -15.88 -23.11 4.23
C PHE A 307 -17.27 -23.28 3.60
N PHE A 308 -17.85 -22.22 3.03
CA PHE A 308 -19.17 -22.30 2.44
C PHE A 308 -19.23 -23.35 1.31
N ASN A 309 -20.11 -24.37 1.49
CA ASN A 309 -20.32 -25.44 0.51
C ASN A 309 -21.79 -25.88 0.43
N GLN A 310 -22.75 -24.97 0.58
CA GLN A 310 -24.18 -25.29 0.49
C GLN A 310 -24.71 -25.13 -0.92
N SER A 311 -25.75 -25.91 -1.26
CA SER A 311 -26.43 -25.79 -2.55
C SER A 311 -27.07 -24.41 -2.72
N MET A 312 -26.92 -23.85 -3.91
CA MET A 312 -27.54 -22.58 -4.32
C MET A 312 -28.84 -22.80 -5.13
N GLU A 313 -29.29 -24.04 -5.32
CA GLU A 313 -30.43 -24.39 -6.19
C GLU A 313 -31.72 -23.63 -5.81
N TRP A 314 -31.97 -23.45 -4.52
CA TRP A 314 -33.18 -22.80 -4.00
C TRP A 314 -32.97 -21.36 -3.54
N VAL A 315 -31.81 -20.79 -3.86
CA VAL A 315 -31.47 -19.42 -3.47
C VAL A 315 -31.93 -18.45 -4.54
N THR A 316 -32.80 -17.51 -4.17
CA THR A 316 -33.19 -16.42 -5.05
C THR A 316 -32.17 -15.32 -5.02
N LEU A 317 -31.30 -15.28 -6.04
CA LEU A 317 -30.31 -14.22 -6.19
C LEU A 317 -30.97 -12.96 -6.75
N PRO A 318 -30.67 -11.76 -6.20
CA PRO A 318 -31.23 -10.49 -6.70
C PRO A 318 -30.81 -10.21 -8.15
N GLU A 319 -31.73 -9.70 -8.98
CA GLU A 319 -31.45 -9.39 -10.39
C GLU A 319 -30.33 -8.34 -10.56
N GLY A 320 -30.19 -7.42 -9.59
CA GLY A 320 -29.15 -6.38 -9.57
C GLY A 320 -27.77 -6.86 -9.15
N LEU A 321 -27.58 -8.16 -8.87
CA LEU A 321 -26.30 -8.69 -8.43
C LEU A 321 -25.27 -8.64 -9.57
N LEU A 322 -24.17 -7.93 -9.33
CA LEU A 322 -23.07 -7.74 -10.29
C LEU A 322 -21.89 -8.67 -10.02
N SER A 323 -21.68 -9.06 -8.77
CA SER A 323 -20.54 -9.88 -8.34
C SER A 323 -20.96 -10.99 -7.39
N LEU A 324 -20.63 -12.22 -7.74
CA LEU A 324 -20.83 -13.40 -6.92
C LEU A 324 -19.49 -14.10 -6.74
N ARG A 325 -19.06 -14.21 -5.48
CA ARG A 325 -17.79 -14.85 -5.13
C ARG A 325 -18.02 -15.97 -4.13
N PHE A 326 -17.60 -17.16 -4.49
CA PHE A 326 -17.55 -18.31 -3.59
C PHE A 326 -16.19 -18.46 -2.93
N GLY A 327 -16.20 -19.00 -1.71
CA GLY A 327 -15.01 -19.29 -0.93
C GLY A 327 -14.29 -20.56 -1.36
N TYR A 328 -13.30 -20.94 -0.56
CA TYR A 328 -12.36 -22.02 -0.86
C TYR A 328 -13.05 -23.37 -1.10
N SER A 329 -13.94 -23.79 -0.19
CA SER A 329 -14.51 -25.16 -0.18
C SER A 329 -15.75 -25.34 -1.05
N PHE A 330 -16.20 -24.29 -1.74
CA PHE A 330 -17.41 -24.37 -2.56
C PHE A 330 -17.25 -25.33 -3.73
N ASN A 331 -18.07 -26.40 -3.74
CA ASN A 331 -18.08 -27.43 -4.79
C ASN A 331 -19.49 -27.96 -5.09
N GLN A 332 -20.48 -27.09 -5.14
CA GLN A 332 -21.85 -27.49 -5.48
C GLN A 332 -22.17 -27.20 -6.95
N PRO A 333 -23.01 -28.04 -7.61
CA PRO A 333 -23.39 -27.82 -9.00
C PRO A 333 -24.20 -26.51 -9.16
N LEU A 334 -23.94 -25.80 -10.26
CA LEU A 334 -24.63 -24.56 -10.60
C LEU A 334 -25.65 -24.74 -11.76
N GLU A 335 -25.85 -25.93 -12.28
CA GLU A 335 -26.72 -26.20 -13.44
C GLU A 335 -28.19 -25.81 -13.22
N ARG A 336 -28.66 -25.82 -11.96
CA ARG A 336 -30.04 -25.45 -11.58
C ARG A 336 -30.12 -24.09 -10.88
N VAL A 337 -29.03 -23.39 -10.81
CA VAL A 337 -28.96 -22.06 -10.20
C VAL A 337 -29.32 -20.99 -11.24
N SER A 338 -30.31 -20.19 -10.92
CA SER A 338 -30.65 -19.02 -11.76
C SER A 338 -29.69 -17.88 -11.47
N LEU A 339 -28.63 -17.78 -12.29
CA LEU A 339 -27.68 -16.67 -12.19
C LEU A 339 -28.31 -15.39 -12.75
N PRO A 340 -28.21 -14.24 -12.04
CA PRO A 340 -28.79 -12.97 -12.48
C PRO A 340 -28.24 -12.50 -13.83
N LEU A 341 -29.13 -11.97 -14.70
CA LEU A 341 -28.72 -11.53 -16.03
C LEU A 341 -27.72 -10.37 -16.03
N MET A 342 -27.65 -9.61 -14.95
CA MET A 342 -26.71 -8.47 -14.79
C MET A 342 -25.35 -8.88 -14.19
N LEU A 343 -25.15 -10.16 -13.86
CA LEU A 343 -23.92 -10.63 -13.21
C LEU A 343 -22.71 -10.43 -14.13
N GLN A 344 -21.74 -9.67 -13.65
CA GLN A 344 -20.51 -9.32 -14.37
C GLN A 344 -19.29 -10.16 -13.91
N THR A 345 -19.26 -10.52 -12.64
CA THR A 345 -18.13 -11.26 -12.05
C THR A 345 -18.62 -12.50 -11.34
N LEU A 346 -18.06 -13.65 -11.72
CA LEU A 346 -18.27 -14.94 -11.04
C LEU A 346 -16.91 -15.53 -10.67
N ILE A 347 -16.67 -15.67 -9.36
CA ILE A 347 -15.47 -16.30 -8.82
C ILE A 347 -15.88 -17.57 -8.11
N LEU A 348 -15.41 -18.69 -8.63
CA LEU A 348 -15.67 -20.01 -8.10
C LEU A 348 -14.63 -20.39 -7.05
N GLY A 349 -15.05 -21.21 -6.10
CA GLY A 349 -14.21 -21.68 -4.99
C GLY A 349 -12.98 -22.47 -5.44
N HIS A 350 -11.99 -22.54 -4.56
CA HIS A 350 -10.75 -23.30 -4.80
C HIS A 350 -11.03 -24.77 -5.11
N ASP A 351 -11.96 -25.41 -4.37
CA ASP A 351 -12.30 -26.83 -4.51
C ASP A 351 -13.37 -27.10 -5.58
N PHE A 352 -13.82 -26.05 -6.28
CA PHE A 352 -14.86 -26.18 -7.31
C PHE A 352 -14.38 -27.06 -8.46
N SER A 353 -15.06 -28.21 -8.62
CA SER A 353 -14.76 -29.21 -9.64
C SER A 353 -15.99 -29.60 -10.48
N GLN A 354 -17.12 -28.91 -10.30
CA GLN A 354 -18.35 -29.21 -11.04
C GLN A 354 -18.32 -28.66 -12.46
N SER A 355 -18.99 -29.36 -13.37
CA SER A 355 -19.13 -28.90 -14.76
C SER A 355 -20.04 -27.68 -14.86
N LEU A 356 -19.66 -26.72 -15.71
CA LEU A 356 -20.50 -25.58 -16.08
C LEU A 356 -21.17 -25.73 -17.45
N GLU A 357 -21.03 -26.87 -18.15
CA GLU A 357 -21.58 -27.08 -19.50
C GLU A 357 -23.09 -26.86 -19.60
N ARG A 358 -23.81 -27.19 -18.52
CA ARG A 358 -25.26 -27.03 -18.42
C ARG A 358 -25.68 -25.78 -17.65
N THR A 359 -24.72 -25.01 -17.17
CA THR A 359 -24.99 -23.78 -16.45
C THR A 359 -25.23 -22.64 -17.44
N ALA A 360 -26.38 -21.98 -17.31
CA ALA A 360 -26.67 -20.80 -18.11
C ALA A 360 -25.89 -19.60 -17.59
N LEU A 361 -24.68 -19.39 -18.12
CA LEU A 361 -23.89 -18.22 -17.78
C LEU A 361 -24.52 -16.96 -18.37
N PRO A 362 -24.67 -15.88 -17.58
CA PRO A 362 -25.32 -14.66 -18.06
C PRO A 362 -24.51 -13.95 -19.15
N PRO A 363 -25.17 -13.34 -20.14
CA PRO A 363 -24.50 -12.67 -21.25
C PRO A 363 -23.69 -11.44 -20.83
N SER A 364 -24.01 -10.86 -19.68
CA SER A 364 -23.29 -9.72 -19.08
C SER A 364 -21.98 -10.11 -18.41
N LEU A 365 -21.65 -11.41 -18.27
CA LEU A 365 -20.50 -11.87 -17.54
C LEU A 365 -19.20 -11.44 -18.24
N GLN A 366 -18.42 -10.64 -17.52
CA GLN A 366 -17.15 -10.08 -17.98
C GLN A 366 -15.94 -10.81 -17.39
N SER A 367 -16.07 -11.34 -16.17
CA SER A 367 -14.98 -12.01 -15.48
C SER A 367 -15.43 -13.34 -14.89
N LEU A 368 -14.74 -14.41 -15.24
CA LEU A 368 -14.92 -15.75 -14.71
C LEU A 368 -13.59 -16.31 -14.20
N SER A 369 -13.57 -16.73 -12.96
CA SER A 369 -12.41 -17.33 -12.34
C SER A 369 -12.75 -18.68 -11.73
N PHE A 370 -12.02 -19.70 -12.15
CA PHE A 370 -12.08 -21.05 -11.57
C PHE A 370 -11.06 -21.20 -10.43
N GLY A 371 -11.40 -22.05 -9.46
CA GLY A 371 -10.52 -22.40 -8.37
C GLY A 371 -9.46 -23.45 -8.74
N ARG A 372 -8.77 -23.94 -7.71
CA ARG A 372 -7.62 -24.83 -7.88
C ARG A 372 -7.99 -26.22 -8.40
N SER A 373 -9.08 -26.79 -7.92
CA SER A 373 -9.40 -28.21 -8.11
C SER A 373 -10.17 -28.49 -9.41
N HIS A 374 -10.35 -27.50 -10.28
CA HIS A 374 -11.16 -27.66 -11.50
C HIS A 374 -10.44 -28.54 -12.54
N LYS A 375 -10.88 -29.80 -12.65
CA LYS A 375 -10.33 -30.80 -13.57
C LYS A 375 -11.28 -31.20 -14.71
N GLN A 376 -12.48 -30.61 -14.75
CA GLN A 376 -13.49 -31.03 -15.70
C GLN A 376 -13.25 -30.47 -17.10
N SER A 377 -13.57 -31.29 -18.11
CA SER A 377 -13.58 -30.87 -19.50
C SER A 377 -14.65 -29.79 -19.72
N GLN A 378 -14.29 -28.75 -20.42
CA GLN A 378 -15.18 -27.64 -20.83
C GLN A 378 -15.44 -27.69 -22.35
N GLU A 379 -15.35 -28.86 -22.97
CA GLU A 379 -15.38 -29.04 -24.43
C GLU A 379 -16.62 -28.48 -25.09
N LYS A 380 -17.74 -28.45 -24.38
CA LYS A 380 -19.01 -27.96 -24.90
C LYS A 380 -19.45 -26.64 -24.26
N MET A 381 -18.57 -26.01 -23.50
CA MET A 381 -18.93 -24.77 -22.82
C MET A 381 -19.08 -23.62 -23.79
N LYS A 382 -20.19 -22.92 -23.70
CA LYS A 382 -20.45 -21.69 -24.43
C LYS A 382 -20.07 -20.51 -23.54
N TRP A 383 -18.95 -19.88 -23.84
CA TRP A 383 -18.52 -18.69 -23.14
C TRP A 383 -19.43 -17.50 -23.46
N PRO A 384 -19.77 -16.66 -22.48
CA PRO A 384 -20.47 -15.42 -22.75
C PRO A 384 -19.71 -14.53 -23.72
N LEU A 385 -20.44 -13.90 -24.67
CA LEU A 385 -19.83 -13.05 -25.70
C LEU A 385 -19.06 -11.84 -25.12
N ASN A 386 -19.45 -11.38 -23.95
CA ASN A 386 -18.84 -10.21 -23.28
C ASN A 386 -17.73 -10.60 -22.29
N LEU A 387 -17.30 -11.88 -22.27
CA LEU A 387 -16.27 -12.34 -21.35
C LEU A 387 -14.92 -11.72 -21.69
N GLN A 388 -14.41 -10.88 -20.80
CA GLN A 388 -13.14 -10.15 -20.96
C GLN A 388 -12.00 -10.78 -20.17
N SER A 389 -12.28 -11.39 -19.03
CA SER A 389 -11.27 -12.01 -18.19
C SER A 389 -11.63 -13.44 -17.84
N LEU A 390 -10.72 -14.36 -18.14
CA LEU A 390 -10.85 -15.78 -17.85
C LEU A 390 -9.62 -16.26 -17.10
N SER A 391 -9.83 -16.73 -15.84
CA SER A 391 -8.80 -17.41 -15.07
C SER A 391 -9.16 -18.88 -14.95
N LEU A 392 -8.38 -19.70 -15.60
CA LEU A 392 -8.49 -21.15 -15.55
C LEU A 392 -7.81 -21.66 -14.27
N GLY A 393 -8.47 -22.59 -13.60
CA GLY A 393 -8.01 -23.10 -12.32
C GLY A 393 -6.64 -23.76 -12.34
N TRP A 394 -6.06 -23.98 -11.17
CA TRP A 394 -4.73 -24.54 -10.97
C TRP A 394 -4.52 -25.89 -11.72
N SER A 395 -5.47 -26.80 -11.63
CA SER A 395 -5.39 -28.15 -12.21
C SER A 395 -6.10 -28.27 -13.57
N PHE A 396 -6.28 -27.17 -14.29
CA PHE A 396 -6.92 -27.18 -15.59
C PHE A 396 -6.10 -28.01 -16.59
N VAL A 397 -6.67 -29.14 -17.04
CA VAL A 397 -6.04 -30.13 -17.94
C VAL A 397 -7.02 -30.48 -19.06
N GLN A 398 -7.33 -29.52 -19.92
CA GLN A 398 -8.23 -29.75 -21.04
C GLN A 398 -7.46 -29.81 -22.37
N ASN A 399 -7.99 -30.57 -23.34
CA ASN A 399 -7.48 -30.55 -24.71
C ASN A 399 -7.68 -29.16 -25.34
N MET A 400 -6.58 -28.46 -25.65
CA MET A 400 -6.60 -27.11 -26.21
C MET A 400 -7.28 -27.03 -27.58
N ARG A 401 -7.40 -28.13 -28.30
CA ARG A 401 -8.09 -28.20 -29.62
C ARG A 401 -9.59 -27.90 -29.52
N THR A 402 -10.18 -28.20 -28.38
CA THR A 402 -11.62 -28.09 -28.19
C THR A 402 -12.02 -26.83 -27.40
N LEU A 403 -11.04 -26.10 -26.89
CA LEU A 403 -11.26 -24.87 -26.14
C LEU A 403 -11.50 -23.69 -27.10
N SER A 404 -12.77 -23.33 -27.29
CA SER A 404 -13.17 -22.13 -28.04
C SER A 404 -13.22 -20.94 -27.09
N LEU A 405 -12.37 -19.94 -27.25
CA LEU A 405 -12.31 -18.74 -26.41
C LEU A 405 -13.23 -17.64 -26.96
N SER A 406 -13.76 -16.79 -26.07
CA SER A 406 -14.55 -15.61 -26.48
C SER A 406 -13.69 -14.61 -27.24
N SER A 407 -14.22 -14.08 -28.35
CA SER A 407 -13.53 -13.06 -29.16
C SER A 407 -13.35 -11.71 -28.46
N SER A 408 -14.05 -11.48 -27.34
CA SER A 408 -13.92 -10.27 -26.49
C SER A 408 -12.90 -10.42 -25.37
N LEU A 409 -12.23 -11.62 -25.26
CA LEU A 409 -11.33 -11.90 -24.14
C LEU A 409 -10.08 -11.03 -24.23
N THR A 410 -9.85 -10.25 -23.18
CA THR A 410 -8.68 -9.36 -23.04
C THR A 410 -7.63 -9.91 -22.08
N SER A 411 -8.02 -10.79 -21.15
CA SER A 411 -7.12 -11.39 -20.17
C SER A 411 -7.37 -12.88 -20.04
N LEU A 412 -6.32 -13.68 -20.21
CA LEU A 412 -6.34 -15.12 -20.03
C LEU A 412 -5.23 -15.54 -19.06
N SER A 413 -5.61 -16.28 -18.01
CA SER A 413 -4.66 -16.82 -17.05
C SER A 413 -4.82 -18.32 -16.90
N PHE A 414 -3.74 -19.05 -17.13
CA PHE A 414 -3.65 -20.49 -16.88
C PHE A 414 -3.15 -20.77 -15.47
N GLY A 415 -3.67 -21.82 -14.87
CA GLY A 415 -3.29 -22.26 -13.52
C GLY A 415 -1.90 -22.90 -13.44
N ASP A 416 -1.45 -23.15 -12.21
CA ASP A 416 -0.07 -23.57 -11.96
C ASP A 416 0.29 -24.97 -12.49
N GLU A 417 -0.66 -25.91 -12.56
CA GLU A 417 -0.41 -27.25 -13.10
C GLU A 417 -0.53 -27.34 -14.64
N PHE A 418 -0.93 -26.25 -15.28
CA PHE A 418 -1.07 -26.24 -16.73
C PHE A 418 0.28 -26.43 -17.42
N ASN A 419 0.40 -27.50 -18.20
CA ASN A 419 1.60 -27.84 -18.99
C ASN A 419 1.24 -28.52 -20.32
N GLN A 420 0.28 -27.96 -21.05
CA GLN A 420 -0.10 -28.47 -22.37
C GLN A 420 0.33 -27.54 -23.48
N SER A 421 0.54 -28.11 -24.67
CA SER A 421 0.86 -27.33 -25.88
C SER A 421 -0.32 -26.42 -26.26
N LEU A 422 0.00 -25.18 -26.63
CA LEU A 422 -0.94 -24.18 -27.14
C LEU A 422 -1.00 -24.14 -28.66
N GLU A 423 -0.27 -25.02 -29.39
CA GLU A 423 -0.18 -24.99 -30.86
C GLU A 423 -1.54 -24.96 -31.57
N GLN A 424 -2.55 -25.50 -30.93
CA GLN A 424 -3.87 -25.67 -31.52
C GLN A 424 -4.94 -24.82 -30.84
N LEU A 425 -4.54 -23.89 -29.98
CA LEU A 425 -5.43 -22.95 -29.34
C LEU A 425 -5.44 -21.63 -30.11
N ASP A 426 -6.60 -21.29 -30.66
CA ASP A 426 -6.80 -19.97 -31.27
C ASP A 426 -6.95 -18.90 -30.18
N LEU A 427 -5.87 -18.16 -29.94
CA LEU A 427 -5.88 -17.02 -29.02
C LEU A 427 -6.59 -15.83 -29.69
N PRO A 428 -7.59 -15.23 -29.02
CA PRO A 428 -8.33 -14.14 -29.61
C PRO A 428 -7.48 -12.88 -29.83
N SER A 429 -7.69 -12.18 -30.94
CA SER A 429 -6.97 -10.96 -31.29
C SER A 429 -7.15 -9.81 -30.30
N SER A 430 -8.21 -9.85 -29.48
CA SER A 430 -8.51 -8.90 -28.40
C SER A 430 -7.62 -9.07 -27.17
N LEU A 431 -6.81 -10.16 -27.09
CA LEU A 431 -6.07 -10.50 -25.88
C LEU A 431 -4.91 -9.51 -25.63
N PHE A 432 -4.92 -8.88 -24.46
CA PHE A 432 -3.88 -7.98 -23.97
C PHE A 432 -2.95 -8.64 -22.96
N CYS A 433 -3.49 -9.52 -22.11
CA CYS A 433 -2.74 -10.16 -21.02
C CYS A 433 -2.81 -11.68 -21.15
N LEU A 434 -1.66 -12.34 -21.16
CA LEU A 434 -1.53 -13.80 -21.17
C LEU A 434 -0.59 -14.23 -20.04
N HIS A 435 -1.15 -14.90 -19.04
CA HIS A 435 -0.41 -15.32 -17.86
C HIS A 435 -0.40 -16.84 -17.76
N PHE A 436 0.76 -17.38 -17.50
CA PHE A 436 0.97 -18.80 -17.27
C PHE A 436 1.36 -19.09 -15.83
N GLY A 437 0.84 -20.20 -15.31
CA GLY A 437 1.18 -20.70 -13.98
C GLY A 437 2.59 -21.30 -13.88
N SER A 438 2.83 -22.02 -12.79
CA SER A 438 4.19 -22.40 -12.39
C SER A 438 4.79 -23.58 -13.17
N ASN A 439 3.97 -24.50 -13.71
CA ASN A 439 4.47 -25.75 -14.30
C ASN A 439 4.57 -25.72 -15.82
N ILE A 440 4.15 -24.63 -16.49
CA ILE A 440 4.26 -24.54 -17.94
C ILE A 440 5.71 -24.67 -18.38
N ASN A 441 5.98 -25.61 -19.27
CA ASN A 441 7.28 -25.79 -19.91
C ASN A 441 7.14 -26.35 -21.34
N GLN A 442 6.14 -25.88 -22.07
CA GLN A 442 5.88 -26.25 -23.45
C GLN A 442 6.46 -25.22 -24.42
N SER A 443 6.95 -25.68 -25.59
CA SER A 443 7.41 -24.76 -26.64
C SER A 443 6.27 -23.87 -27.14
N LEU A 444 6.61 -22.65 -27.49
CA LEU A 444 5.73 -21.69 -28.15
C LEU A 444 6.08 -21.53 -29.65
N ASP A 445 6.95 -22.37 -30.23
CA ASP A 445 7.47 -22.19 -31.59
C ASP A 445 6.37 -22.09 -32.66
N TYR A 446 5.25 -22.77 -32.44
CA TYR A 446 4.12 -22.82 -33.40
C TYR A 446 2.89 -22.09 -32.86
N VAL A 447 3.03 -21.33 -31.80
CA VAL A 447 1.93 -20.57 -31.18
C VAL A 447 1.88 -19.17 -31.78
N THR A 448 0.74 -18.82 -32.37
CA THR A 448 0.52 -17.46 -32.86
C THR A 448 0.06 -16.57 -31.73
N LEU A 449 0.95 -15.73 -31.22
CA LEU A 449 0.62 -14.74 -30.19
C LEU A 449 -0.15 -13.55 -30.80
N PRO A 450 -1.25 -13.08 -30.17
CA PRO A 450 -2.05 -11.98 -30.70
C PRO A 450 -1.25 -10.66 -30.82
N SER A 451 -1.48 -9.91 -31.88
CA SER A 451 -0.78 -8.63 -32.14
C SER A 451 -1.03 -7.56 -31.08
N ASN A 452 -2.19 -7.64 -30.39
CA ASN A 452 -2.57 -6.71 -29.31
C ASN A 452 -2.01 -7.11 -27.93
N LEU A 453 -1.28 -8.21 -27.82
CA LEU A 453 -0.72 -8.68 -26.56
C LEU A 453 0.30 -7.67 -26.03
N ARG A 454 0.08 -7.21 -24.76
CA ARG A 454 0.93 -6.26 -24.06
C ARG A 454 1.68 -6.89 -22.90
N ASP A 455 1.07 -7.88 -22.26
CA ASP A 455 1.62 -8.52 -21.07
C ASP A 455 1.73 -10.04 -21.31
N LEU A 456 2.95 -10.54 -21.29
CA LEU A 456 3.24 -11.97 -21.36
C LEU A 456 4.03 -12.37 -20.11
N HIS A 457 3.40 -13.16 -19.26
CA HIS A 457 3.96 -13.51 -17.98
C HIS A 457 4.02 -15.03 -17.77
N PHE A 458 5.20 -15.54 -17.54
CA PHE A 458 5.46 -16.92 -17.11
C PHE A 458 5.84 -16.94 -15.63
N ARG A 459 5.36 -17.96 -14.93
CA ARG A 459 5.81 -18.27 -13.57
C ARG A 459 6.64 -19.57 -13.60
N GLY A 460 7.32 -19.87 -12.51
CA GLY A 460 7.93 -21.18 -12.24
C GLY A 460 8.79 -21.75 -13.36
N SER A 461 8.42 -22.94 -13.86
CA SER A 461 9.30 -23.87 -14.55
C SER A 461 9.56 -23.59 -16.04
N PHE A 462 9.01 -22.53 -16.63
CA PHE A 462 9.19 -22.24 -18.05
C PHE A 462 10.67 -22.08 -18.41
N ASN A 463 11.18 -22.97 -19.29
CA ASN A 463 12.57 -22.97 -19.73
C ASN A 463 12.71 -23.41 -21.21
N GLN A 464 11.80 -22.95 -22.06
CA GLN A 464 11.85 -23.20 -23.50
C GLN A 464 12.50 -22.05 -24.25
N SER A 465 13.18 -22.35 -25.36
CA SER A 465 13.77 -21.32 -26.22
C SER A 465 12.67 -20.42 -26.81
N LEU A 466 12.97 -19.13 -26.91
CA LEU A 466 12.13 -18.15 -27.60
C LEU A 466 12.67 -17.79 -29.02
N GLU A 467 13.73 -18.46 -29.51
CA GLU A 467 14.36 -18.10 -30.78
C GLU A 467 13.42 -18.16 -31.99
N ARG A 468 12.44 -19.08 -31.97
CA ARG A 468 11.45 -19.24 -33.03
C ARG A 468 10.12 -18.60 -32.75
N VAL A 469 9.99 -17.98 -31.60
CA VAL A 469 8.74 -17.36 -31.17
C VAL A 469 8.66 -15.93 -31.71
N THR A 470 7.62 -15.62 -32.47
CA THR A 470 7.35 -14.26 -32.90
C THR A 470 6.67 -13.50 -31.79
N LEU A 471 7.44 -12.71 -31.03
CA LEU A 471 6.88 -11.83 -30.01
C LEU A 471 6.19 -10.62 -30.69
N PRO A 472 4.93 -10.29 -30.32
CA PRO A 472 4.20 -9.21 -30.97
C PRO A 472 4.80 -7.83 -30.67
N ASN A 473 4.82 -6.96 -31.68
CA ASN A 473 5.40 -5.60 -31.53
C ASN A 473 4.71 -4.75 -30.46
N GLY A 474 3.44 -5.07 -30.12
CA GLY A 474 2.68 -4.39 -29.06
C GLY A 474 3.09 -4.77 -27.64
N LEU A 475 3.96 -5.80 -27.46
CA LEU A 475 4.33 -6.31 -26.15
C LEU A 475 5.12 -5.26 -25.35
N GLN A 476 4.63 -4.96 -24.15
CA GLN A 476 5.20 -3.98 -23.24
C GLN A 476 5.89 -4.63 -22.04
N ASN A 477 5.36 -5.75 -21.56
CA ASN A 477 5.87 -6.43 -20.38
C ASN A 477 6.13 -7.91 -20.70
N LEU A 478 7.36 -8.33 -20.51
CA LEU A 478 7.77 -9.73 -20.63
C LEU A 478 8.39 -10.17 -19.30
N SER A 479 7.73 -11.13 -18.64
CA SER A 479 8.26 -11.75 -17.44
C SER A 479 8.50 -13.22 -17.68
N LEU A 480 9.74 -13.64 -17.55
CA LEU A 480 10.18 -15.01 -17.74
C LEU A 480 10.29 -15.69 -16.37
N GLY A 481 9.72 -16.87 -16.26
CA GLY A 481 9.56 -17.60 -15.00
C GLY A 481 10.86 -17.97 -14.30
N ASP A 482 10.73 -18.47 -13.09
CA ASP A 482 11.86 -18.80 -12.22
C ASP A 482 12.82 -19.85 -12.80
N GLY A 483 12.31 -20.77 -13.62
CA GLY A 483 13.09 -21.79 -14.29
C GLY A 483 13.82 -21.36 -15.57
N PHE A 484 13.53 -20.16 -16.08
CA PHE A 484 14.04 -19.72 -17.37
C PHE A 484 15.55 -19.45 -17.33
N ASP A 485 16.30 -20.20 -18.14
CA ASP A 485 17.76 -20.05 -18.33
C ASP A 485 18.17 -20.29 -19.79
N GLN A 486 17.36 -19.82 -20.77
CA GLN A 486 17.66 -19.91 -22.18
C GLN A 486 18.30 -18.62 -22.71
N SER A 487 19.17 -18.75 -23.72
CA SER A 487 19.79 -17.60 -24.37
C SER A 487 18.74 -16.75 -25.11
N LEU A 488 18.89 -15.44 -25.02
CA LEU A 488 18.12 -14.48 -25.83
C LEU A 488 18.92 -13.92 -27.02
N GLU A 489 20.10 -14.42 -27.29
CA GLU A 489 21.00 -13.88 -28.32
C GLU A 489 20.37 -13.80 -29.71
N ARG A 490 19.48 -14.76 -30.04
CA ARG A 490 18.78 -14.80 -31.32
C ARG A 490 17.30 -14.43 -31.25
N VAL A 491 16.85 -13.97 -30.07
CA VAL A 491 15.48 -13.56 -29.87
C VAL A 491 15.30 -12.09 -30.25
N ILE A 492 14.33 -11.83 -31.13
CA ILE A 492 13.97 -10.47 -31.51
C ILE A 492 13.01 -9.92 -30.46
N LEU A 493 13.54 -9.10 -29.56
CA LEU A 493 12.71 -8.41 -28.55
C LEU A 493 11.91 -7.27 -29.21
N PRO A 494 10.62 -7.10 -28.88
CA PRO A 494 9.78 -6.07 -29.45
C PRO A 494 10.26 -4.65 -29.14
N SER A 495 10.16 -3.76 -30.13
CA SER A 495 10.62 -2.37 -29.99
C SER A 495 9.83 -1.53 -28.95
N ASN A 496 8.64 -1.97 -28.57
CA ASN A 496 7.79 -1.32 -27.57
C ASN A 496 7.91 -1.94 -26.16
N LEU A 497 8.87 -2.85 -25.94
CA LEU A 497 9.05 -3.51 -24.66
C LEU A 497 9.55 -2.50 -23.61
N LEU A 498 8.77 -2.32 -22.54
CA LEU A 498 9.05 -1.41 -21.44
C LEU A 498 9.68 -2.11 -20.25
N SER A 499 9.29 -3.36 -20.00
CA SER A 499 9.77 -4.13 -18.84
C SER A 499 10.16 -5.55 -19.25
N LEU A 500 11.39 -5.93 -18.88
CA LEU A 500 11.93 -7.29 -19.05
C LEU A 500 12.37 -7.82 -17.69
N LYS A 501 11.72 -8.90 -17.24
CA LYS A 501 11.99 -9.52 -15.94
C LYS A 501 12.38 -10.97 -16.10
N PHE A 502 13.51 -11.33 -15.50
CA PHE A 502 13.99 -12.70 -15.40
C PHE A 502 13.72 -13.28 -14.01
N GLY A 503 13.43 -14.56 -13.97
CA GLY A 503 13.23 -15.29 -12.73
C GLY A 503 14.52 -15.79 -12.07
N LEU A 504 14.38 -16.73 -11.14
CA LEU A 504 15.48 -17.14 -10.24
C LEU A 504 16.68 -17.72 -10.96
N SER A 505 16.46 -18.57 -11.99
CA SER A 505 17.51 -19.41 -12.59
C SER A 505 18.34 -18.72 -13.66
N PHE A 506 17.87 -17.58 -14.19
CA PHE A 506 18.49 -16.95 -15.35
C PHE A 506 19.93 -16.55 -15.10
N ASN A 507 20.85 -17.12 -15.89
CA ASN A 507 22.27 -16.83 -15.84
C ASN A 507 22.93 -16.88 -17.23
N GLN A 508 22.23 -16.42 -18.28
CA GLN A 508 22.78 -16.33 -19.63
C GLN A 508 23.39 -14.96 -19.91
N SER A 509 24.33 -14.90 -20.86
CA SER A 509 24.94 -13.62 -21.25
C SER A 509 23.93 -12.73 -21.97
N LEU A 510 23.99 -11.44 -21.69
CA LEU A 510 23.25 -10.40 -22.40
C LEU A 510 24.12 -9.65 -23.43
N GLU A 511 25.39 -10.02 -23.62
CA GLU A 511 26.35 -9.28 -24.47
C GLU A 511 25.95 -9.14 -25.92
N ARG A 512 25.23 -10.14 -26.46
CA ARG A 512 24.77 -10.15 -27.86
C ARG A 512 23.27 -9.99 -27.99
N VAL A 513 22.59 -9.60 -26.88
CA VAL A 513 21.16 -9.37 -26.87
C VAL A 513 20.88 -7.92 -27.25
N SER A 514 20.09 -7.71 -28.30
CA SER A 514 19.61 -6.37 -28.66
C SER A 514 18.48 -5.94 -27.73
N LEU A 515 18.80 -5.22 -26.66
CA LEU A 515 17.78 -4.66 -25.77
C LEU A 515 17.08 -3.48 -26.46
N PRO A 516 15.73 -3.41 -26.45
CA PRO A 516 15.00 -2.35 -27.13
C PRO A 516 15.19 -0.98 -26.47
N THR A 517 15.23 0.07 -27.29
CA THR A 517 15.45 1.45 -26.85
C THR A 517 14.32 2.02 -26.00
N SER A 518 13.16 1.36 -25.95
CA SER A 518 12.01 1.71 -25.12
C SER A 518 12.09 1.17 -23.69
N LEU A 519 13.06 0.28 -23.40
CA LEU A 519 13.10 -0.45 -22.13
C LEU A 519 13.36 0.49 -20.96
N LEU A 520 12.44 0.46 -19.97
CA LEU A 520 12.48 1.26 -18.75
C LEU A 520 12.93 0.43 -17.54
N ASP A 521 12.51 -0.84 -17.49
CA ASP A 521 12.78 -1.75 -16.38
C ASP A 521 13.52 -3.01 -16.85
N LEU A 522 14.66 -3.28 -16.23
CA LEU A 522 15.39 -4.53 -16.40
C LEU A 522 15.64 -5.16 -15.04
N VAL A 523 15.02 -6.32 -14.80
CA VAL A 523 15.19 -7.08 -13.57
C VAL A 523 15.91 -8.39 -13.90
N CYS A 524 17.14 -8.50 -13.43
CA CYS A 524 17.93 -9.73 -13.54
C CYS A 524 17.54 -10.69 -12.41
N GLY A 525 17.42 -11.97 -12.74
CA GLY A 525 17.04 -12.99 -11.77
C GLY A 525 18.07 -13.22 -10.66
N LYS A 526 17.68 -14.01 -9.67
CA LYS A 526 18.50 -14.28 -8.47
C LYS A 526 19.90 -14.79 -8.78
N ASN A 527 20.02 -15.73 -9.74
CA ASN A 527 21.27 -16.42 -10.07
C ASN A 527 22.11 -15.69 -11.12
N PHE A 528 21.63 -14.56 -11.66
CA PHE A 528 22.34 -13.83 -12.69
C PHE A 528 23.68 -13.32 -12.19
N ASN A 529 24.77 -13.78 -12.81
CA ASN A 529 26.16 -13.40 -12.48
C ASN A 529 27.04 -13.35 -13.72
N ARG A 530 26.54 -12.75 -14.80
CA ARG A 530 27.31 -12.56 -16.05
C ARG A 530 27.83 -11.14 -16.15
N SER A 531 29.00 -11.00 -16.79
CA SER A 531 29.56 -9.68 -17.08
C SER A 531 28.63 -8.86 -17.98
N LEU A 532 28.55 -7.58 -17.67
CA LEU A 532 27.79 -6.60 -18.46
C LEU A 532 28.73 -5.59 -19.18
N ASN A 533 30.04 -5.83 -19.17
CA ASN A 533 31.03 -4.89 -19.73
C ASN A 533 30.82 -4.58 -21.23
N SER A 534 30.30 -5.53 -21.97
CA SER A 534 30.03 -5.40 -23.43
C SER A 534 28.54 -5.23 -23.73
N VAL A 535 27.67 -5.14 -22.71
CA VAL A 535 26.24 -4.97 -22.88
C VAL A 535 25.89 -3.50 -23.10
N ILE A 536 25.18 -3.22 -24.18
CA ILE A 536 24.66 -1.87 -24.46
C ILE A 536 23.29 -1.76 -23.80
N LEU A 537 23.25 -1.11 -22.64
CA LEU A 537 21.98 -0.79 -21.98
C LEU A 537 21.31 0.40 -22.67
N PRO A 538 19.97 0.35 -22.89
CA PRO A 538 19.23 1.47 -23.48
C PRO A 538 19.34 2.74 -22.63
N SER A 539 19.46 3.91 -23.28
CA SER A 539 19.53 5.21 -22.58
C SER A 539 18.26 5.51 -21.77
N SER A 540 17.11 4.99 -22.19
CA SER A 540 15.81 5.12 -21.55
C SER A 540 15.67 4.35 -20.23
N LEU A 541 16.60 3.43 -19.92
CA LEU A 541 16.46 2.54 -18.76
C LEU A 541 16.47 3.33 -17.46
N GLN A 542 15.36 3.23 -16.71
CA GLN A 542 15.14 3.93 -15.44
C GLN A 542 15.40 3.06 -14.23
N HIS A 543 15.11 1.76 -14.33
CA HIS A 543 15.23 0.83 -13.21
C HIS A 543 16.05 -0.39 -13.64
N LEU A 544 17.16 -0.61 -12.92
CA LEU A 544 18.01 -1.77 -13.08
C LEU A 544 18.16 -2.50 -11.75
N SER A 545 17.76 -3.78 -11.74
CA SER A 545 17.83 -4.60 -10.53
C SER A 545 18.62 -5.87 -10.80
N PHE A 546 19.63 -6.09 -10.00
CA PHE A 546 20.41 -7.32 -9.99
C PHE A 546 19.94 -8.25 -8.87
N GLY A 547 20.00 -9.55 -9.16
CA GLY A 547 19.67 -10.57 -8.17
C GLY A 547 20.78 -10.84 -7.16
N ASP A 548 20.51 -11.79 -6.26
CA ASP A 548 21.37 -12.06 -5.09
C ASP A 548 22.79 -12.47 -5.46
N MET A 549 22.97 -13.27 -6.54
CA MET A 549 24.27 -13.84 -6.91
C MET A 549 25.15 -12.91 -7.74
N PHE A 550 24.61 -11.75 -8.16
CA PHE A 550 25.37 -10.83 -9.00
C PHE A 550 26.60 -10.26 -8.27
N ASN A 551 27.77 -10.53 -8.80
CA ASN A 551 29.05 -10.09 -8.24
C ASN A 551 30.09 -9.77 -9.34
N GLN A 552 29.67 -9.05 -10.38
CA GLN A 552 30.54 -8.64 -11.48
C GLN A 552 30.92 -7.17 -11.35
N SER A 553 32.15 -6.82 -11.78
CA SER A 553 32.61 -5.43 -11.78
C SER A 553 31.80 -4.56 -12.74
N LEU A 554 31.46 -3.37 -12.31
CA LEU A 554 30.78 -2.34 -13.12
C LEU A 554 31.75 -1.27 -13.66
N GLU A 555 33.05 -1.36 -13.41
CA GLU A 555 34.03 -0.32 -13.76
C GLU A 555 34.10 0.00 -15.26
N LYS A 556 33.87 -1.00 -16.10
CA LYS A 556 33.87 -0.86 -17.56
C LYS A 556 32.47 -0.69 -18.15
N MET A 557 31.45 -0.74 -17.33
CA MET A 557 30.06 -0.62 -17.75
C MET A 557 29.65 0.84 -17.83
N THR A 558 28.93 1.21 -18.88
CA THR A 558 28.29 2.52 -18.98
C THR A 558 26.85 2.40 -18.47
N LEU A 559 26.58 3.01 -17.31
CA LEU A 559 25.22 3.09 -16.80
C LEU A 559 24.38 4.09 -17.63
N PRO A 560 23.10 3.78 -17.91
CA PRO A 560 22.24 4.66 -18.68
C PRO A 560 22.05 6.04 -18.04
N PRO A 561 21.99 7.13 -18.81
CA PRO A 561 21.86 8.49 -18.28
C PRO A 561 20.54 8.73 -17.54
N ASP A 562 19.46 8.07 -17.95
CA ASP A 562 18.11 8.22 -17.37
C ASP A 562 17.86 7.29 -16.19
N LEU A 563 18.90 6.54 -15.71
CA LEU A 563 18.74 5.59 -14.62
C LEU A 563 18.41 6.31 -13.30
N LEU A 564 17.23 5.99 -12.76
CA LEU A 564 16.70 6.53 -11.50
C LEU A 564 16.93 5.58 -10.31
N SER A 565 16.92 4.27 -10.56
CA SER A 565 17.01 3.26 -9.51
C SER A 565 17.98 2.14 -9.90
N LEU A 566 18.89 1.83 -8.99
CA LEU A 566 19.82 0.71 -9.10
C LEU A 566 19.82 -0.12 -7.83
N SER A 567 19.61 -1.43 -7.96
CA SER A 567 19.61 -2.34 -6.81
C SER A 567 20.53 -3.54 -7.03
N PHE A 568 21.23 -3.92 -5.98
CA PHE A 568 22.12 -5.08 -5.92
C PHE A 568 21.62 -6.08 -4.90
N GLY A 569 21.86 -7.35 -5.17
CA GLY A 569 21.55 -8.43 -4.23
C GLY A 569 22.66 -8.67 -3.19
N THR A 570 22.49 -9.76 -2.44
CA THR A 570 23.23 -10.04 -1.18
C THR A 570 24.69 -10.37 -1.36
N HIS A 571 25.13 -10.87 -2.54
CA HIS A 571 26.53 -11.30 -2.77
C HIS A 571 27.39 -10.26 -3.47
N PHE A 572 26.82 -9.10 -3.80
CA PHE A 572 27.59 -8.07 -4.47
C PHE A 572 28.63 -7.46 -3.52
N ASN A 573 29.93 -7.56 -3.88
CA ASN A 573 31.04 -7.03 -3.09
C ASN A 573 32.12 -6.35 -3.96
N GLN A 574 31.79 -5.97 -5.19
CA GLN A 574 32.74 -5.33 -6.10
C GLN A 574 32.94 -3.85 -5.78
N SER A 575 34.14 -3.35 -6.09
CA SER A 575 34.46 -1.93 -5.93
C SER A 575 33.54 -1.05 -6.78
N LEU A 576 33.01 0.00 -6.16
CA LEU A 576 32.21 1.02 -6.83
C LEU A 576 32.98 2.34 -7.06
N LYS A 577 34.28 2.39 -6.74
CA LYS A 577 35.11 3.61 -6.80
C LYS A 577 35.24 4.21 -8.19
N MET A 578 35.28 3.37 -9.22
CA MET A 578 35.48 3.79 -10.61
C MET A 578 34.18 3.82 -11.40
N VAL A 579 33.04 3.58 -10.76
CA VAL A 579 31.73 3.58 -11.42
C VAL A 579 31.32 5.02 -11.74
N LYS A 580 30.97 5.26 -13.00
CA LYS A 580 30.43 6.54 -13.46
C LYS A 580 28.93 6.57 -13.21
N TRP A 581 28.52 7.24 -12.15
CA TRP A 581 27.12 7.33 -11.75
C TRP A 581 26.34 8.27 -12.66
N PRO A 582 25.11 7.91 -13.08
CA PRO A 582 24.21 8.85 -13.77
C PRO A 582 23.81 10.00 -12.86
N LEU A 583 23.75 11.20 -13.43
CA LEU A 583 23.40 12.43 -12.68
C LEU A 583 21.97 12.40 -12.12
N GLY A 584 21.08 11.60 -12.71
CA GLY A 584 19.67 11.46 -12.31
C GLY A 584 19.40 10.38 -11.27
N LEU A 585 20.40 9.60 -10.82
CA LEU A 585 20.18 8.46 -9.92
C LEU A 585 19.60 8.91 -8.57
N GLN A 586 18.40 8.41 -8.23
CA GLN A 586 17.65 8.78 -7.02
C GLN A 586 17.65 7.68 -5.95
N HIS A 587 17.69 6.43 -6.38
CA HIS A 587 17.55 5.28 -5.48
C HIS A 587 18.69 4.30 -5.70
N LEU A 588 19.45 4.02 -4.64
CA LEU A 588 20.50 3.00 -4.62
C LEU A 588 20.28 2.04 -3.47
N SER A 589 20.20 0.74 -3.80
CA SER A 589 19.94 -0.32 -2.83
C SER A 589 20.97 -1.43 -2.92
N PHE A 590 21.50 -1.88 -1.78
CA PHE A 590 22.41 -3.01 -1.68
C PHE A 590 22.29 -3.68 -0.32
N ASP A 591 22.94 -4.83 -0.19
CA ASP A 591 22.97 -5.54 1.08
C ASP A 591 24.03 -4.96 2.04
N ARG A 592 23.92 -5.35 3.30
CA ARG A 592 24.71 -4.87 4.45
C ARG A 592 26.22 -4.99 4.26
N ASN A 593 26.69 -5.96 3.48
CA ASN A 593 28.11 -6.22 3.24
C ASN A 593 28.84 -5.09 2.51
N LEU A 594 28.12 -4.21 1.83
CA LEU A 594 28.67 -3.08 1.07
C LEU A 594 28.65 -1.75 1.83
N CYS A 595 27.99 -1.68 2.98
CA CYS A 595 27.85 -0.43 3.74
C CYS A 595 29.20 0.19 4.11
N GLU A 596 30.22 -0.65 4.41
CA GLU A 596 31.58 -0.19 4.74
C GLU A 596 32.38 0.27 3.51
N LEU A 597 32.10 -0.29 2.33
CA LEU A 597 32.81 0.05 1.09
C LEU A 597 32.31 1.37 0.47
N ILE A 598 31.08 1.76 0.75
CA ILE A 598 30.44 2.96 0.19
C ILE A 598 30.96 4.26 0.81
N GLU A 599 31.47 4.23 2.03
CA GLU A 599 32.04 5.41 2.69
C GLU A 599 33.17 6.08 1.86
N SER A 600 33.80 5.31 0.95
CA SER A 600 34.87 5.81 0.07
C SER A 600 34.43 6.11 -1.37
N VAL A 601 33.13 6.05 -1.67
CA VAL A 601 32.57 6.22 -3.03
C VAL A 601 31.89 7.58 -3.16
N ALA A 602 32.27 8.34 -4.17
CA ALA A 602 31.59 9.59 -4.52
C ALA A 602 30.23 9.27 -5.15
N LEU A 603 29.15 9.38 -4.37
CA LEU A 603 27.78 9.17 -4.83
C LEU A 603 27.20 10.43 -5.47
N PRO A 604 26.23 10.31 -6.42
CA PRO A 604 25.61 11.45 -7.06
C PRO A 604 24.78 12.28 -6.07
N SER A 605 24.79 13.59 -6.22
CA SER A 605 24.03 14.53 -5.38
C SER A 605 22.51 14.42 -5.53
N SER A 606 22.04 13.77 -6.60
CA SER A 606 20.62 13.48 -6.86
C SER A 606 20.03 12.38 -5.99
N LEU A 607 20.87 11.66 -5.22
CA LEU A 607 20.43 10.46 -4.50
C LEU A 607 19.49 10.82 -3.34
N LEU A 608 18.24 10.34 -3.42
CA LEU A 608 17.19 10.56 -2.42
C LEU A 608 17.16 9.45 -1.36
N THR A 609 17.43 8.21 -1.77
CA THR A 609 17.43 7.06 -0.86
C THR A 609 18.64 6.17 -1.08
N LEU A 610 19.28 5.84 0.01
CA LEU A 610 20.31 4.83 0.11
C LEU A 610 19.81 3.75 1.09
N SER A 611 19.52 2.55 0.59
CA SER A 611 19.01 1.47 1.42
C SER A 611 20.00 0.32 1.52
N CYS A 612 20.28 -0.11 2.76
CA CYS A 612 21.04 -1.30 3.05
C CYS A 612 20.09 -2.37 3.58
N GLN A 613 19.86 -3.43 2.82
CA GLN A 613 19.03 -4.56 3.26
C GLN A 613 19.93 -5.57 3.99
N GLY A 614 19.61 -5.89 5.24
CA GLY A 614 20.27 -6.96 5.99
C GLY A 614 19.32 -8.14 6.16
N SER A 615 19.70 -9.30 5.67
CA SER A 615 19.03 -10.56 5.99
C SER A 615 19.33 -10.96 7.42
N TYR A 616 18.57 -10.44 8.38
CA TYR A 616 18.33 -11.15 9.63
C TYR A 616 16.90 -11.66 9.57
N SER A 617 16.75 -12.97 9.63
CA SER A 617 15.50 -13.64 9.94
C SER A 617 15.06 -13.22 11.35
N TRP A 618 14.36 -12.10 11.44
CA TRP A 618 13.50 -11.82 12.57
C TRP A 618 12.18 -12.52 12.32
N PRO A 619 11.65 -13.24 13.29
CA PRO A 619 10.34 -13.82 13.15
C PRO A 619 9.33 -12.69 12.94
N ASN A 620 8.66 -12.71 11.79
CA ASN A 620 7.43 -11.99 11.45
C ASN A 620 7.27 -10.61 12.12
N ASN A 621 7.83 -9.56 11.54
CA ASN A 621 7.27 -8.21 11.65
C ASN A 621 7.98 -7.27 10.66
N GLY A 622 7.21 -6.82 9.71
CA GLY A 622 7.29 -5.68 8.80
C GLY A 622 8.61 -4.91 8.64
N ASP A 623 9.02 -4.80 7.41
CA ASP A 623 10.03 -3.94 6.81
C ASP A 623 10.54 -2.78 7.67
N SER A 624 11.72 -2.94 8.24
CA SER A 624 12.48 -1.81 8.75
C SER A 624 13.55 -1.38 7.73
N VAL A 625 13.13 -0.63 6.72
CA VAL A 625 14.03 0.21 5.95
C VAL A 625 14.57 1.28 6.91
N ARG A 626 15.77 1.08 7.45
CA ARG A 626 16.50 2.18 8.11
C ARG A 626 16.93 3.14 7.00
N ARG A 627 16.19 4.23 6.85
CA ARG A 627 16.68 5.42 6.18
C ARG A 627 17.88 5.91 7.00
N ILE A 628 19.07 5.68 6.50
CA ILE A 628 20.26 6.37 6.99
C ILE A 628 20.07 7.80 6.52
N GLY A 629 19.70 8.69 7.44
CA GLY A 629 19.56 10.10 7.13
C GLY A 629 20.92 10.63 6.63
N PHE A 630 20.89 11.39 5.55
CA PHE A 630 22.01 12.05 4.87
C PHE A 630 22.94 12.91 5.77
N LYS A 631 22.65 13.02 7.07
CA LYS A 631 23.45 13.85 8.01
C LYS A 631 24.88 13.36 8.26
N SER A 632 25.24 12.11 7.95
CA SER A 632 26.63 11.64 8.12
C SER A 632 27.51 11.73 6.86
N MET A 633 26.92 11.99 5.69
CA MET A 633 27.66 12.03 4.42
C MET A 633 28.01 13.44 3.90
N ARG A 634 27.64 14.52 4.59
CA ARG A 634 28.04 15.89 4.19
C ARG A 634 29.42 16.33 4.67
N ASN A 635 30.12 15.49 5.40
CA ASN A 635 31.48 15.75 5.89
C ASN A 635 32.55 14.87 5.21
N LEU A 636 32.28 14.39 3.98
CA LEU A 636 33.30 13.80 3.10
C LEU A 636 33.41 14.61 1.78
#